data_9a63086b9d06206f29e115e2394fb297
#
_entry.id   9a63086b9d06206f29e115e2394fb297
#
_cell.length_a   1.000
_cell.length_b   1.000
_cell.length_c   1.000
_cell.angle_alpha   90.00
_cell.angle_beta   90.00
_cell.angle_gamma   90.00
#
_symmetry.space_group_name_H-M   'P 1'
#
loop_
_entity.id
_entity.type
_entity.pdbx_description
1 polymer ?
#
loop_
_entity_poly.entity_id
_entity_poly.type
_entity_poly.pdbx_seq_one_letter_code
_entity_poly.pdbx_strand_id
1 'polypeptide(L)'
;MVRSTQSATSRREFLVRSAATAAGTFLSIGLPALGSRTAMAQAMSSFTPSIWFTLTPDGKVTMHIVKAEMGQHVGTGLAQIIAEELEVKWDDVRLDSPLESVENFAIYGLAYTVNSGSITTEFDRLSRAGAAGRMALIEAGAKVLGTNETDCTASNSRVTDRVSGRSVSYGEIIQKVKIDRKFAYPEDFKAIKLKVPGTYNIIGKSIPALDIPSKTNGQAKYGIDVFLPNMVYGALVIPRTRYGSKVKSIDDSEARKIPGFVKAVKVDDSMGKCTGWVVALAEKFPAAIRAAQALKVDVDPGPYGGLNTADLFAEYAQTTKNAAAGANWVLEGDVDKALAEAEKVMEMEYTTDMVCHATMEPLNATVHFVDGAWHVYSGTQSTSFARMTLTAYLSKVLGQKPEDIKIYVHESILGGGFGGKQDYDEILAAAYCAKEAGRPVKLIQTRESTFATSFARTPTYHKLKAGLKNGQLVAMDHNICCGWMGPRFSVGKKYGTDWLQLDSWDAKKEDIDQWSIGGSDHWYDVENHRVRAFDSDRTTWAVQASALRTVSNSYNMFVVESFMDEVTHALNRDPLEFRLALLNGKGSVRGIPNAGYPPGTSSDYYMDRLWISLPWPNDNSWPNYESTTVGGALRLANCLRVAAGRAGWGAKKLPPNTGMGIAVSSAEERQSPTWVAGIAEVTVDPKNGQYKINRLTIAMDPGTVINPLNAKAQIQGAALWGTSQVMGERLTLKHGALEQSNFHDYTPIRLADVPPIDVELIDSGHHPSGVGEPASTVVAPAVANAIYNAVGVRVRHMPITAEAVLAGLKKKA
;
A
#
# COMPACT_ATOMS: atom_id res chain seq x y z
N MET A 1 18.19 -48.52 13.47
CA MET A 1 17.71 -48.16 12.14
C MET A 1 16.20 -48.27 12.12
N VAL A 2 15.52 -47.18 12.30
CA VAL A 2 14.09 -47.08 12.02
C VAL A 2 13.88 -45.80 11.25
N ARG A 3 13.59 -45.94 9.97
CA ARG A 3 13.20 -44.81 9.10
C ARG A 3 11.79 -44.39 9.47
N SER A 4 11.60 -43.22 10.05
CA SER A 4 10.32 -42.57 10.12
C SER A 4 10.12 -41.74 8.86
N THR A 5 9.38 -42.26 7.90
CA THR A 5 8.81 -41.48 6.79
C THR A 5 7.66 -40.65 7.37
N GLN A 6 7.93 -39.40 7.73
CA GLN A 6 6.85 -38.42 7.88
C GLN A 6 6.45 -37.93 6.50
N SER A 7 5.36 -38.45 5.95
CA SER A 7 4.69 -37.87 4.80
C SER A 7 4.16 -36.50 5.22
N ALA A 8 4.50 -35.45 4.46
CA ALA A 8 3.89 -34.14 4.62
C ALA A 8 2.39 -34.25 4.31
N THR A 9 1.59 -34.33 5.36
CA THR A 9 0.14 -34.26 5.25
C THR A 9 -0.26 -32.84 4.82
N SER A 10 -1.05 -32.73 3.75
CA SER A 10 -1.60 -31.44 3.34
C SER A 10 -2.45 -30.84 4.49
N ARG A 11 -2.52 -29.51 4.62
CA ARG A 11 -3.38 -28.86 5.63
C ARG A 11 -4.82 -29.37 5.57
N ARG A 12 -5.29 -29.75 4.41
CA ARG A 12 -6.60 -30.40 4.21
C ARG A 12 -6.67 -31.78 4.90
N GLU A 13 -5.64 -32.61 4.75
CA GLU A 13 -5.53 -33.89 5.47
C GLU A 13 -5.29 -33.69 6.97
N PHE A 14 -4.58 -32.60 7.36
CA PHE A 14 -4.42 -32.23 8.77
C PHE A 14 -5.76 -31.80 9.38
N LEU A 15 -6.55 -30.96 8.72
CA LEU A 15 -7.88 -30.54 9.17
C LEU A 15 -8.87 -31.71 9.18
N VAL A 16 -8.82 -32.59 8.16
CA VAL A 16 -9.67 -33.76 8.09
C VAL A 16 -9.24 -34.86 9.10
N ARG A 17 -7.93 -35.05 9.31
CA ARG A 17 -7.41 -36.05 10.28
C ARG A 17 -7.47 -35.55 11.73
N SER A 18 -7.29 -34.27 11.99
CA SER A 18 -7.51 -33.68 13.33
C SER A 18 -8.98 -33.74 13.73
N ALA A 19 -9.91 -33.65 12.77
CA ALA A 19 -11.33 -33.85 13.01
C ALA A 19 -11.69 -35.34 13.32
N ALA A 20 -10.87 -36.29 12.91
CA ALA A 20 -11.11 -37.71 13.10
C ALA A 20 -10.54 -38.28 14.42
N THR A 21 -9.60 -37.58 15.09
CA THR A 21 -8.89 -38.08 16.27
C THR A 21 -9.26 -37.40 17.58
N ALA A 22 -9.96 -36.28 17.54
CA ALA A 22 -10.59 -35.67 18.72
C ALA A 22 -12.10 -35.75 18.53
N ALA A 23 -12.81 -36.29 19.49
CA ALA A 23 -14.28 -36.31 19.53
C ALA A 23 -14.84 -34.89 19.78
N GLY A 24 -14.46 -33.94 18.94
CA GLY A 24 -14.88 -32.56 18.97
C GLY A 24 -15.35 -32.17 17.56
N THR A 25 -16.56 -31.65 17.48
CA THR A 25 -17.13 -31.18 16.23
C THR A 25 -16.54 -29.81 15.97
N PHE A 26 -15.74 -29.68 14.90
CA PHE A 26 -15.33 -28.35 14.42
C PHE A 26 -16.51 -27.71 13.68
N LEU A 27 -16.59 -26.38 13.71
CA LEU A 27 -17.37 -25.64 12.73
C LEU A 27 -16.62 -25.75 11.37
N SER A 28 -16.58 -26.94 10.81
CA SER A 28 -15.94 -27.25 9.54
C SER A 28 -17.00 -27.71 8.57
N ILE A 29 -17.11 -26.98 7.48
CA ILE A 29 -17.95 -27.37 6.37
C ILE A 29 -17.05 -27.91 5.27
N GLY A 30 -17.36 -29.12 4.82
CA GLY A 30 -16.67 -29.72 3.70
C GLY A 30 -16.81 -28.85 2.47
N LEU A 31 -15.67 -28.31 2.00
CA LEU A 31 -15.60 -27.70 0.68
C LEU A 31 -15.82 -28.80 -0.37
N PRO A 32 -16.66 -28.58 -1.40
CA PRO A 32 -16.72 -29.48 -2.53
C PRO A 32 -15.35 -29.55 -3.21
N ALA A 33 -14.97 -30.71 -3.70
CA ALA A 33 -13.76 -30.89 -4.48
C ALA A 33 -13.88 -30.02 -5.75
N LEU A 34 -13.11 -28.94 -5.83
CA LEU A 34 -13.14 -27.99 -6.93
C LEU A 34 -12.41 -28.59 -8.14
N GLY A 35 -13.16 -29.23 -9.02
CA GLY A 35 -12.66 -29.84 -10.25
C GLY A 35 -13.24 -29.24 -11.54
N SER A 36 -14.13 -28.27 -11.47
CA SER A 36 -14.74 -27.66 -12.66
C SER A 36 -15.25 -26.24 -12.41
N ARG A 37 -15.43 -25.45 -13.48
CA ARG A 37 -16.10 -24.12 -13.43
C ARG A 37 -17.47 -24.17 -12.76
N THR A 38 -18.18 -25.29 -12.88
CA THR A 38 -19.49 -25.53 -12.24
C THR A 38 -19.36 -25.66 -10.70
N ALA A 39 -18.28 -26.25 -10.20
CA ALA A 39 -18.01 -26.34 -8.78
C ALA A 39 -17.60 -24.99 -8.16
N MET A 40 -16.89 -24.14 -8.90
CA MET A 40 -16.64 -22.75 -8.50
C MET A 40 -17.94 -21.95 -8.38
N ALA A 41 -18.81 -22.01 -9.40
CA ALA A 41 -20.11 -21.34 -9.37
C ALA A 41 -20.99 -21.81 -8.20
N GLN A 42 -20.92 -23.08 -7.84
CA GLN A 42 -21.68 -23.65 -6.72
C GLN A 42 -21.06 -23.30 -5.35
N ALA A 43 -19.73 -23.13 -5.26
CA ALA A 43 -19.07 -22.59 -4.07
C ALA A 43 -19.39 -21.08 -3.87
N MET A 44 -19.66 -20.37 -4.95
CA MET A 44 -20.06 -18.94 -4.94
C MET A 44 -21.53 -18.73 -4.53
N SER A 45 -22.37 -19.76 -4.48
CA SER A 45 -23.80 -19.66 -4.12
C SER A 45 -24.07 -19.78 -2.62
N SER A 46 -23.06 -20.02 -1.78
CA SER A 46 -23.23 -20.11 -0.32
C SER A 46 -22.04 -19.51 0.42
N PHE A 47 -22.32 -18.70 1.42
CA PHE A 47 -21.31 -18.13 2.32
C PHE A 47 -21.18 -18.98 3.58
N THR A 48 -19.94 -19.31 3.93
CA THR A 48 -19.63 -20.14 5.10
C THR A 48 -18.79 -19.32 6.07
N PRO A 49 -19.31 -18.91 7.25
CA PRO A 49 -18.58 -18.06 8.18
C PRO A 49 -17.22 -18.60 8.60
N SER A 50 -17.08 -19.92 8.64
CA SER A 50 -15.87 -20.62 9.06
C SER A 50 -14.64 -20.44 8.16
N ILE A 51 -14.78 -19.87 6.98
CA ILE A 51 -13.59 -19.57 6.16
C ILE A 51 -12.73 -18.44 6.74
N TRP A 52 -13.33 -17.52 7.51
CA TRP A 52 -12.66 -16.37 8.09
C TRP A 52 -12.21 -16.56 9.53
N PHE A 53 -12.75 -17.60 10.20
CA PHE A 53 -12.32 -17.96 11.54
C PHE A 53 -12.55 -19.44 11.82
N THR A 54 -11.76 -19.97 12.74
CA THR A 54 -11.91 -21.31 13.30
C THR A 54 -12.12 -21.21 14.79
N LEU A 55 -13.15 -21.87 15.31
CA LEU A 55 -13.42 -22.00 16.73
C LEU A 55 -13.02 -23.38 17.20
N THR A 56 -12.31 -23.48 18.32
CA THR A 56 -11.86 -24.74 18.91
C THR A 56 -12.60 -25.08 20.19
N PRO A 57 -12.66 -26.37 20.60
CA PRO A 57 -13.39 -26.81 21.80
C PRO A 57 -12.94 -26.18 23.11
N ASP A 58 -11.70 -25.69 23.19
CA ASP A 58 -11.16 -24.92 24.32
C ASP A 58 -11.58 -23.43 24.29
N GLY A 59 -12.42 -23.03 23.32
CA GLY A 59 -12.97 -21.70 23.18
C GLY A 59 -12.06 -20.71 22.48
N LYS A 60 -10.91 -21.15 21.93
CA LYS A 60 -10.04 -20.27 21.15
C LYS A 60 -10.62 -20.02 19.76
N VAL A 61 -10.43 -18.78 19.27
CA VAL A 61 -10.89 -18.34 17.95
C VAL A 61 -9.69 -17.88 17.13
N THR A 62 -9.38 -18.61 16.08
CA THR A 62 -8.33 -18.24 15.14
C THR A 62 -8.93 -17.51 13.95
N MET A 63 -8.51 -16.26 13.74
CA MET A 63 -8.92 -15.43 12.61
C MET A 63 -7.96 -15.63 11.44
N HIS A 64 -8.51 -15.92 10.26
CA HIS A 64 -7.75 -16.15 9.03
C HIS A 64 -7.63 -14.83 8.27
N ILE A 65 -6.44 -14.25 8.30
CA ILE A 65 -6.17 -12.93 7.72
C ILE A 65 -5.31 -13.10 6.47
N VAL A 66 -5.78 -12.58 5.33
CA VAL A 66 -5.12 -12.64 4.02
C VAL A 66 -4.43 -11.31 3.65
N LYS A 67 -4.00 -10.56 4.65
CA LYS A 67 -3.30 -9.28 4.48
C LYS A 67 -1.92 -9.36 5.11
N ALA A 68 -0.89 -9.00 4.33
CA ALA A 68 0.50 -9.04 4.75
C ALA A 68 0.77 -8.10 5.94
N GLU A 69 1.50 -8.60 6.93
CA GLU A 69 1.96 -7.83 8.08
C GLU A 69 3.35 -7.26 7.80
N MET A 70 3.46 -5.93 7.78
CA MET A 70 4.69 -5.20 7.46
C MET A 70 5.03 -4.09 8.49
N GLY A 71 4.45 -4.19 9.69
CA GLY A 71 4.63 -3.24 10.80
C GLY A 71 3.42 -2.35 11.07
N GLN A 72 2.31 -2.54 10.33
CA GLN A 72 1.07 -1.77 10.50
C GLN A 72 0.06 -2.44 11.44
N HIS A 73 0.30 -3.68 11.87
CA HIS A 73 -0.57 -4.45 12.76
C HIS A 73 -1.99 -4.66 12.21
N VAL A 74 -2.11 -4.80 10.89
CA VAL A 74 -3.40 -4.91 10.20
C VAL A 74 -4.21 -6.10 10.65
N GLY A 75 -3.56 -7.24 10.96
CA GLY A 75 -4.21 -8.44 11.45
C GLY A 75 -5.01 -8.20 12.74
N THR A 76 -4.48 -7.39 13.66
CA THR A 76 -5.20 -7.03 14.89
C THR A 76 -6.45 -6.21 14.59
N GLY A 77 -6.37 -5.20 13.71
CA GLY A 77 -7.53 -4.39 13.32
C GLY A 77 -8.62 -5.21 12.64
N LEU A 78 -8.25 -6.08 11.70
CA LEU A 78 -9.18 -6.96 11.01
C LEU A 78 -9.82 -8.00 11.95
N ALA A 79 -9.04 -8.51 12.91
CA ALA A 79 -9.58 -9.39 13.95
C ALA A 79 -10.58 -8.68 14.87
N GLN A 80 -10.38 -7.39 15.18
CA GLN A 80 -11.35 -6.61 15.96
C GLN A 80 -12.71 -6.52 15.26
N ILE A 81 -12.71 -6.41 13.91
CA ILE A 81 -13.95 -6.36 13.12
C ILE A 81 -14.74 -7.67 13.24
N ILE A 82 -14.07 -8.81 13.06
CA ILE A 82 -14.71 -10.11 13.20
C ILE A 82 -15.16 -10.34 14.65
N ALA A 83 -14.28 -10.06 15.61
CA ALA A 83 -14.51 -10.27 17.03
C ALA A 83 -15.69 -9.46 17.56
N GLU A 84 -15.85 -8.22 17.11
CA GLU A 84 -16.98 -7.35 17.44
C GLU A 84 -18.30 -8.00 17.10
N GLU A 85 -18.44 -8.45 15.86
CA GLU A 85 -19.69 -9.01 15.37
C GLU A 85 -19.91 -10.45 15.84
N LEU A 86 -18.85 -11.22 16.04
CA LEU A 86 -18.92 -12.60 16.54
C LEU A 86 -19.18 -12.66 18.06
N GLU A 87 -19.01 -11.55 18.79
CA GLU A 87 -19.17 -11.46 20.25
C GLU A 87 -18.20 -12.36 21.01
N VAL A 88 -16.96 -12.47 20.55
CA VAL A 88 -15.96 -13.29 21.22
C VAL A 88 -15.20 -12.51 22.29
N LYS A 89 -14.71 -13.19 23.29
CA LYS A 89 -13.80 -12.66 24.28
C LYS A 89 -12.45 -12.42 23.61
N TRP A 90 -11.93 -11.18 23.68
CA TRP A 90 -10.70 -10.80 22.98
C TRP A 90 -9.47 -11.64 23.35
N ASP A 91 -9.33 -12.04 24.61
CA ASP A 91 -8.20 -12.89 25.06
C ASP A 91 -8.14 -14.27 24.39
N ASP A 92 -9.24 -14.70 23.77
CA ASP A 92 -9.33 -15.98 23.08
C ASP A 92 -8.97 -15.87 21.59
N VAL A 93 -8.78 -14.64 21.06
CA VAL A 93 -8.48 -14.38 19.65
C VAL A 93 -7.01 -14.72 19.32
N ARG A 94 -6.82 -15.38 18.19
CA ARG A 94 -5.53 -15.71 17.58
C ARG A 94 -5.55 -15.33 16.10
N LEU A 95 -4.39 -15.10 15.52
CA LEU A 95 -4.22 -14.80 14.10
C LEU A 95 -3.57 -15.98 13.37
N ASP A 96 -3.99 -16.22 12.15
CA ASP A 96 -3.37 -17.14 11.20
C ASP A 96 -3.40 -16.52 9.80
N SER A 97 -2.37 -16.78 9.00
CA SER A 97 -2.29 -16.36 7.61
C SER A 97 -2.39 -17.59 6.71
N PRO A 98 -3.46 -17.71 5.93
CA PRO A 98 -3.63 -18.84 5.02
C PRO A 98 -2.54 -18.89 3.95
N LEU A 99 -2.08 -20.10 3.64
CA LEU A 99 -1.13 -20.34 2.56
C LEU A 99 -1.73 -19.91 1.21
N GLU A 100 -1.00 -19.15 0.41
CA GLU A 100 -1.45 -18.79 -0.93
C GLU A 100 -1.27 -19.97 -1.90
N SER A 101 -2.36 -20.36 -2.53
CA SER A 101 -2.44 -21.37 -3.58
C SER A 101 -3.62 -21.06 -4.50
N VAL A 102 -3.78 -21.83 -5.58
CA VAL A 102 -4.96 -21.69 -6.46
C VAL A 102 -6.26 -21.98 -5.69
N GLU A 103 -6.23 -22.99 -4.82
CA GLU A 103 -7.39 -23.40 -4.02
C GLU A 103 -7.76 -22.33 -2.98
N ASN A 104 -6.76 -21.78 -2.27
CA ASN A 104 -6.99 -20.76 -1.27
C ASN A 104 -7.35 -19.42 -1.89
N PHE A 105 -6.79 -19.07 -3.04
CA PHE A 105 -7.23 -17.93 -3.82
C PHE A 105 -8.71 -18.00 -4.20
N ALA A 106 -9.20 -19.18 -4.58
CA ALA A 106 -10.63 -19.38 -4.89
C ALA A 106 -11.54 -19.20 -3.66
N ILE A 107 -11.00 -19.34 -2.44
CA ILE A 107 -11.74 -19.20 -1.18
C ILE A 107 -11.71 -17.77 -0.65
N TYR A 108 -10.51 -17.22 -0.51
CA TYR A 108 -10.28 -15.94 0.16
C TYR A 108 -10.22 -14.74 -0.80
N GLY A 109 -10.02 -15.00 -2.09
CA GLY A 109 -9.77 -13.98 -3.09
C GLY A 109 -8.33 -13.45 -3.06
N LEU A 110 -8.14 -12.23 -3.50
CA LEU A 110 -6.84 -11.60 -3.69
C LEU A 110 -6.17 -11.23 -2.36
N ALA A 111 -5.08 -11.90 -2.03
CA ALA A 111 -4.20 -11.52 -0.92
C ALA A 111 -3.26 -10.40 -1.38
N TYR A 112 -3.65 -9.15 -1.08
CA TYR A 112 -2.97 -7.93 -1.53
C TYR A 112 -3.10 -6.80 -0.50
N THR A 113 -1.98 -6.19 -0.11
CA THR A 113 -1.91 -5.19 0.97
C THR A 113 -1.28 -3.90 0.45
N VAL A 114 -2.14 -2.95 0.07
CA VAL A 114 -1.76 -1.69 -0.58
C VAL A 114 -2.79 -0.60 -0.32
N ASN A 115 -2.48 0.64 -0.73
CA ASN A 115 -3.39 1.80 -0.80
C ASN A 115 -4.13 2.09 0.51
N SER A 116 -3.54 1.73 1.65
CA SER A 116 -4.22 1.81 2.95
C SER A 116 -5.59 1.11 2.97
N GLY A 117 -5.88 0.28 1.96
CA GLY A 117 -7.22 -0.25 1.68
C GLY A 117 -7.66 -1.44 2.53
N SER A 118 -6.79 -2.03 3.35
CA SER A 118 -7.10 -3.30 4.02
C SER A 118 -8.33 -3.23 4.94
N ILE A 119 -8.48 -2.18 5.73
CA ILE A 119 -9.65 -1.99 6.58
C ILE A 119 -10.87 -1.70 5.72
N THR A 120 -10.79 -0.73 4.82
CA THR A 120 -11.90 -0.30 3.95
C THR A 120 -12.51 -1.46 3.18
N THR A 121 -11.67 -2.27 2.53
CA THR A 121 -12.13 -3.36 1.65
C THR A 121 -12.63 -4.58 2.41
N GLU A 122 -12.14 -4.80 3.63
CA GLU A 122 -12.49 -5.97 4.40
C GLU A 122 -13.59 -5.72 5.45
N PHE A 123 -13.88 -4.47 5.79
CA PHE A 123 -14.76 -4.12 6.91
C PHE A 123 -16.13 -4.80 6.81
N ASP A 124 -16.84 -4.60 5.71
CA ASP A 124 -18.19 -5.13 5.54
C ASP A 124 -18.19 -6.66 5.47
N ARG A 125 -17.25 -7.24 4.72
CA ARG A 125 -17.09 -8.68 4.55
C ARG A 125 -16.81 -9.39 5.87
N LEU A 126 -15.87 -8.87 6.64
CA LEU A 126 -15.50 -9.47 7.93
C LEU A 126 -16.55 -9.23 9.02
N SER A 127 -17.21 -8.08 9.01
CA SER A 127 -18.36 -7.81 9.87
C SER A 127 -19.48 -8.83 9.63
N ARG A 128 -19.85 -9.07 8.38
CA ARG A 128 -20.88 -10.07 8.04
C ARG A 128 -20.46 -11.49 8.37
N ALA A 129 -19.18 -11.82 8.19
CA ALA A 129 -18.64 -13.11 8.59
C ALA A 129 -18.80 -13.33 10.11
N GLY A 130 -18.42 -12.35 10.91
CA GLY A 130 -18.60 -12.38 12.36
C GLY A 130 -20.07 -12.49 12.78
N ALA A 131 -20.93 -11.66 12.17
CA ALA A 131 -22.37 -11.65 12.48
C ALA A 131 -23.06 -12.95 12.07
N ALA A 132 -22.73 -13.52 10.90
CA ALA A 132 -23.22 -14.84 10.47
C ALA A 132 -22.81 -15.95 11.44
N GLY A 133 -21.54 -15.90 11.91
CA GLY A 133 -21.04 -16.82 12.93
C GLY A 133 -21.82 -16.70 14.25
N ARG A 134 -22.05 -15.47 14.72
CA ARG A 134 -22.89 -15.20 15.91
C ARG A 134 -24.28 -15.80 15.78
N MET A 135 -24.95 -15.58 14.64
CA MET A 135 -26.27 -16.13 14.38
C MET A 135 -26.29 -17.66 14.46
N ALA A 136 -25.33 -18.31 13.83
CA ALA A 136 -25.20 -19.78 13.85
C ALA A 136 -24.93 -20.31 15.27
N LEU A 137 -24.11 -19.61 16.05
CA LEU A 137 -23.81 -19.97 17.44
C LEU A 137 -24.99 -19.74 18.38
N ILE A 138 -25.81 -18.70 18.19
CA ILE A 138 -27.03 -18.46 18.95
C ILE A 138 -28.03 -19.60 18.70
N GLU A 139 -28.26 -19.96 17.44
CA GLU A 139 -29.13 -21.09 17.07
C GLU A 139 -28.66 -22.39 17.73
N ALA A 140 -27.38 -22.73 17.61
CA ALA A 140 -26.82 -23.95 18.19
C ALA A 140 -26.84 -23.90 19.74
N GLY A 141 -26.56 -22.76 20.34
CA GLY A 141 -26.59 -22.55 21.78
C GLY A 141 -28.00 -22.68 22.36
N ALA A 142 -29.01 -22.17 21.66
CA ALA A 142 -30.42 -22.33 22.02
C ALA A 142 -30.81 -23.82 22.06
N LYS A 143 -30.37 -24.63 21.08
CA LYS A 143 -30.57 -26.09 21.08
C LYS A 143 -29.90 -26.74 22.29
N VAL A 144 -28.68 -26.34 22.66
CA VAL A 144 -27.99 -26.90 23.86
C VAL A 144 -28.71 -26.48 25.14
N LEU A 145 -29.26 -25.28 25.23
CA LEU A 145 -29.97 -24.77 26.38
C LEU A 145 -31.42 -25.26 26.47
N GLY A 146 -31.96 -25.81 25.37
CA GLY A 146 -33.36 -26.24 25.29
C GLY A 146 -34.34 -25.06 25.34
N THR A 147 -34.02 -23.95 24.62
CA THR A 147 -34.82 -22.72 24.56
C THR A 147 -34.93 -22.24 23.10
N ASN A 148 -35.70 -21.16 22.87
CA ASN A 148 -35.79 -20.55 21.53
C ASN A 148 -34.60 -19.64 21.25
N GLU A 149 -34.15 -19.59 19.97
CA GLU A 149 -33.08 -18.69 19.57
C GLU A 149 -33.42 -17.22 19.80
N THR A 150 -34.69 -16.84 19.66
CA THR A 150 -35.18 -15.47 19.91
C THR A 150 -35.00 -15.02 21.36
N ASP A 151 -34.90 -15.97 22.29
CA ASP A 151 -34.68 -15.67 23.71
C ASP A 151 -33.19 -15.65 24.08
N CYS A 152 -32.33 -15.97 23.12
CA CYS A 152 -30.88 -16.04 23.31
C CYS A 152 -30.16 -14.77 22.82
N THR A 153 -29.06 -14.45 23.51
CA THR A 153 -28.09 -13.45 23.11
C THR A 153 -26.68 -14.01 23.21
N ALA A 154 -25.77 -13.47 22.40
CA ALA A 154 -24.35 -13.80 22.47
C ALA A 154 -23.55 -12.63 23.10
N SER A 155 -22.60 -12.96 23.95
CA SER A 155 -21.62 -12.03 24.52
C SER A 155 -20.44 -12.78 25.13
N ASN A 156 -19.23 -12.25 25.00
CA ASN A 156 -18.01 -12.80 25.61
C ASN A 156 -17.83 -14.31 25.39
N SER A 157 -17.94 -14.79 24.15
CA SER A 157 -17.83 -16.19 23.74
C SER A 157 -18.88 -17.10 24.40
N ARG A 158 -20.05 -16.61 24.76
CA ARG A 158 -21.15 -17.37 25.37
C ARG A 158 -22.50 -17.01 24.75
N VAL A 159 -23.37 -17.99 24.67
CA VAL A 159 -24.79 -17.80 24.38
C VAL A 159 -25.57 -17.90 25.71
N THR A 160 -26.41 -16.92 25.95
CA THR A 160 -27.22 -16.81 27.20
C THR A 160 -28.69 -16.72 26.85
N ASP A 161 -29.51 -17.58 27.48
CA ASP A 161 -30.96 -17.49 27.50
C ASP A 161 -31.36 -16.33 28.44
N ARG A 162 -31.97 -15.30 27.90
CA ARG A 162 -32.36 -14.10 28.63
C ARG A 162 -33.49 -14.32 29.65
N VAL A 163 -34.26 -15.39 29.44
CA VAL A 163 -35.41 -15.73 30.29
C VAL A 163 -34.94 -16.46 31.55
N SER A 164 -34.12 -17.51 31.37
CA SER A 164 -33.66 -18.37 32.49
C SER A 164 -32.33 -17.91 33.09
N GLY A 165 -31.55 -17.08 32.38
CA GLY A 165 -30.17 -16.69 32.74
C GLY A 165 -29.14 -17.78 32.52
N ARG A 166 -29.53 -18.98 32.05
CA ARG A 166 -28.59 -20.06 31.74
C ARG A 166 -27.72 -19.69 30.53
N SER A 167 -26.47 -20.10 30.56
CA SER A 167 -25.54 -19.81 29.46
C SER A 167 -24.67 -21.01 29.13
N VAL A 168 -24.20 -21.05 27.89
CA VAL A 168 -23.28 -22.06 27.35
C VAL A 168 -22.17 -21.38 26.58
N SER A 169 -20.91 -21.81 26.74
CA SER A 169 -19.77 -21.25 26.00
C SER A 169 -19.74 -21.72 24.55
N TYR A 170 -19.09 -20.97 23.67
CA TYR A 170 -18.92 -21.37 22.28
C TYR A 170 -18.17 -22.70 22.14
N GLY A 171 -17.15 -22.93 22.98
CA GLY A 171 -16.44 -24.21 23.03
C GLY A 171 -17.34 -25.37 23.40
N GLU A 172 -18.22 -25.23 24.40
CA GLU A 172 -19.20 -26.26 24.78
C GLU A 172 -20.25 -26.53 23.69
N ILE A 173 -20.67 -25.44 22.98
CA ILE A 173 -21.64 -25.58 21.88
C ILE A 173 -21.09 -26.49 20.79
N ILE A 174 -19.88 -26.23 20.30
CA ILE A 174 -19.29 -27.02 19.20
C ILE A 174 -18.91 -28.42 19.59
N GLN A 175 -18.77 -28.73 20.89
CA GLN A 175 -18.60 -30.08 21.39
C GLN A 175 -19.93 -30.86 21.40
N LYS A 176 -21.04 -30.21 21.61
CA LYS A 176 -22.36 -30.82 21.81
C LYS A 176 -23.22 -30.87 20.55
N VAL A 177 -23.03 -29.88 19.62
CA VAL A 177 -23.88 -29.72 18.45
C VAL A 177 -23.03 -29.46 17.23
N LYS A 178 -23.28 -30.21 16.14
CA LYS A 178 -22.74 -29.89 14.83
C LYS A 178 -23.43 -28.65 14.28
N ILE A 179 -22.67 -27.59 13.99
CA ILE A 179 -23.18 -26.41 13.34
C ILE A 179 -23.02 -26.57 11.84
N ASP A 180 -24.15 -26.56 11.11
CA ASP A 180 -24.19 -26.77 9.66
C ASP A 180 -25.07 -25.72 8.98
N ARG A 181 -25.09 -24.50 9.54
CA ARG A 181 -25.84 -23.39 8.97
C ARG A 181 -25.07 -22.79 7.80
N LYS A 182 -25.75 -22.66 6.68
CA LYS A 182 -25.25 -22.00 5.48
C LYS A 182 -26.06 -20.74 5.22
N PHE A 183 -25.41 -19.75 4.66
CA PHE A 183 -26.06 -18.52 4.22
C PHE A 183 -26.00 -18.49 2.71
N ALA A 184 -27.15 -18.36 2.05
CA ALA A 184 -27.20 -18.18 0.60
C ALA A 184 -26.61 -16.81 0.22
N TYR A 185 -25.76 -16.81 -0.77
CA TYR A 185 -25.17 -15.60 -1.30
C TYR A 185 -25.89 -15.23 -2.62
N PRO A 186 -26.24 -13.94 -2.84
CA PRO A 186 -26.02 -12.81 -1.95
C PRO A 186 -27.16 -12.53 -0.94
N GLU A 187 -28.30 -13.22 -1.01
CA GLU A 187 -29.56 -12.84 -0.35
C GLU A 187 -29.44 -12.87 1.19
N ASP A 188 -29.11 -14.03 1.76
CA ASP A 188 -28.99 -14.16 3.22
C ASP A 188 -27.88 -13.26 3.77
N PHE A 189 -26.78 -13.14 3.01
CA PHE A 189 -25.63 -12.36 3.41
C PHE A 189 -25.95 -10.87 3.49
N LYS A 190 -26.69 -10.31 2.52
CA LYS A 190 -27.19 -8.93 2.51
C LYS A 190 -28.14 -8.67 3.67
N ALA A 191 -28.96 -9.64 4.02
CA ALA A 191 -29.95 -9.53 5.10
C ALA A 191 -29.34 -9.56 6.50
N ILE A 192 -28.05 -9.91 6.67
CA ILE A 192 -27.39 -9.95 7.97
C ILE A 192 -27.35 -8.54 8.58
N LYS A 193 -27.94 -8.38 9.75
CA LYS A 193 -27.90 -7.12 10.51
C LYS A 193 -26.57 -7.00 11.24
N LEU A 194 -25.86 -5.92 10.94
CA LEU A 194 -24.61 -5.55 11.61
C LEU A 194 -24.89 -4.62 12.79
N LYS A 195 -23.97 -4.59 13.73
CA LYS A 195 -23.92 -3.55 14.75
C LYS A 195 -23.64 -2.19 14.10
N VAL A 196 -24.05 -1.14 14.79
CA VAL A 196 -23.87 0.24 14.31
C VAL A 196 -22.87 1.00 15.17
N PRO A 197 -22.20 2.03 14.63
CA PRO A 197 -21.35 2.92 15.44
C PRO A 197 -22.06 3.39 16.72
N GLY A 198 -21.32 3.45 17.81
CA GLY A 198 -21.87 3.75 19.15
C GLY A 198 -22.33 2.52 19.95
N THR A 199 -22.47 1.34 19.30
CA THR A 199 -22.79 0.08 19.98
C THR A 199 -21.62 -0.88 20.09
N TYR A 200 -20.44 -0.49 19.58
CA TYR A 200 -19.23 -1.32 19.55
C TYR A 200 -18.60 -1.49 20.93
N ASN A 201 -18.18 -2.71 21.23
CA ASN A 201 -17.46 -3.08 22.46
C ASN A 201 -15.95 -3.28 22.25
N ILE A 202 -15.54 -3.68 21.04
CA ILE A 202 -14.16 -4.03 20.67
C ILE A 202 -13.63 -3.01 19.64
N ILE A 203 -14.41 -2.70 18.60
CA ILE A 203 -14.08 -1.61 17.67
C ILE A 203 -14.01 -0.28 18.43
N GLY A 204 -13.05 0.57 18.09
CA GLY A 204 -12.80 1.85 18.77
C GLY A 204 -11.96 1.74 20.04
N LYS A 205 -11.57 0.53 20.46
CA LYS A 205 -10.70 0.34 21.62
C LYS A 205 -9.23 0.30 21.23
N SER A 206 -8.40 0.94 22.05
CA SER A 206 -6.93 0.91 21.92
C SER A 206 -6.38 -0.42 22.44
N ILE A 207 -6.45 -1.43 21.61
CA ILE A 207 -6.00 -2.78 21.94
C ILE A 207 -4.57 -2.96 21.44
N PRO A 208 -3.64 -3.45 22.28
CA PRO A 208 -2.27 -3.79 21.85
C PRO A 208 -2.28 -4.82 20.71
N ALA A 209 -1.40 -4.65 19.75
CA ALA A 209 -1.33 -5.53 18.60
C ALA A 209 -0.92 -6.96 19.01
N LEU A 210 -1.64 -7.96 18.47
CA LEU A 210 -1.47 -9.38 18.79
C LEU A 210 -0.13 -9.96 18.35
N ASP A 211 0.52 -9.32 17.38
CA ASP A 211 1.79 -9.75 16.79
C ASP A 211 3.03 -9.18 17.49
N ILE A 212 2.90 -8.17 18.37
CA ILE A 212 4.03 -7.56 19.09
C ILE A 212 4.83 -8.58 19.94
N PRO A 213 4.21 -9.47 20.74
CA PRO A 213 4.97 -10.39 21.55
C PRO A 213 5.95 -11.26 20.76
N SER A 214 5.52 -11.77 19.60
CA SER A 214 6.40 -12.58 18.75
C SER A 214 7.55 -11.78 18.14
N LYS A 215 7.32 -10.49 17.84
CA LYS A 215 8.33 -9.58 17.26
C LYS A 215 9.40 -9.15 18.29
N THR A 216 9.08 -9.16 19.58
CA THR A 216 9.98 -8.72 20.63
C THR A 216 10.75 -9.84 21.32
N ASN A 217 10.34 -11.11 21.15
CA ASN A 217 10.97 -12.27 21.74
C ASN A 217 11.72 -13.18 20.74
N GLY A 218 11.84 -12.76 19.47
CA GLY A 218 12.54 -13.50 18.42
C GLY A 218 11.74 -14.66 17.81
N GLN A 219 10.46 -14.80 18.12
CA GLN A 219 9.60 -15.86 17.52
C GLN A 219 9.06 -15.46 16.15
N ALA A 220 8.95 -14.18 15.85
CA ALA A 220 8.51 -13.69 14.54
C ALA A 220 9.47 -14.19 13.45
N LYS A 221 8.88 -14.61 12.32
CA LYS A 221 9.64 -15.13 11.17
C LYS A 221 9.48 -14.18 9.99
N TYR A 222 10.60 -13.62 9.58
CA TYR A 222 10.73 -12.79 8.39
C TYR A 222 11.20 -13.64 7.19
N GLY A 223 11.05 -13.14 5.99
CA GLY A 223 11.55 -13.83 4.79
C GLY A 223 13.05 -14.16 4.88
N ILE A 224 13.82 -13.25 5.45
CA ILE A 224 15.27 -13.43 5.64
C ILE A 224 15.63 -14.54 6.63
N ASP A 225 14.73 -14.94 7.52
CA ASP A 225 14.98 -15.97 8.56
C ASP A 225 14.71 -17.40 8.05
N VAL A 226 14.12 -17.55 6.87
CA VAL A 226 13.79 -18.88 6.33
C VAL A 226 15.05 -19.70 6.12
N PHE A 227 15.05 -20.92 6.61
CA PHE A 227 16.11 -21.89 6.42
C PHE A 227 15.55 -23.22 5.91
N LEU A 228 16.13 -23.74 4.85
CA LEU A 228 15.80 -25.06 4.29
C LEU A 228 17.06 -25.95 4.24
N PRO A 229 16.92 -27.26 4.47
CA PRO A 229 18.05 -28.19 4.35
C PRO A 229 18.69 -28.13 2.94
N ASN A 230 20.00 -28.21 2.86
CA ASN A 230 20.78 -28.20 1.60
C ASN A 230 20.58 -26.95 0.72
N MET A 231 20.07 -25.86 1.26
CA MET A 231 19.93 -24.63 0.48
C MET A 231 21.28 -23.98 0.20
N VAL A 232 21.34 -23.27 -0.94
CA VAL A 232 22.43 -22.38 -1.29
C VAL A 232 21.96 -20.93 -1.22
N TYR A 233 22.92 -20.03 -1.06
CA TYR A 233 22.68 -18.60 -0.99
C TYR A 233 23.07 -17.93 -2.29
N GLY A 234 22.22 -17.01 -2.76
CA GLY A 234 22.47 -16.16 -3.91
C GLY A 234 22.79 -14.72 -3.48
N ALA A 235 23.83 -14.14 -4.09
CA ALA A 235 24.12 -12.72 -4.01
C ALA A 235 24.09 -12.13 -5.43
N LEU A 236 23.42 -11.00 -5.60
CA LEU A 236 23.28 -10.32 -6.88
C LEU A 236 24.56 -9.53 -7.22
N VAL A 237 25.06 -9.70 -8.45
CA VAL A 237 26.02 -8.77 -9.04
C VAL A 237 25.26 -7.51 -9.44
N ILE A 238 25.68 -6.34 -8.95
CA ILE A 238 24.98 -5.08 -9.25
C ILE A 238 25.07 -4.80 -10.76
N PRO A 239 23.93 -4.66 -11.47
CA PRO A 239 23.91 -4.40 -12.89
C PRO A 239 24.49 -3.02 -13.22
N ARG A 240 25.03 -2.84 -14.42
CA ARG A 240 25.67 -1.60 -14.89
C ARG A 240 24.72 -0.42 -14.91
N THR A 241 23.51 -0.64 -15.34
CA THR A 241 22.43 0.36 -15.33
C THR A 241 21.28 -0.17 -14.49
N ARG A 242 20.46 0.75 -14.00
CA ARG A 242 19.29 0.40 -13.21
C ARG A 242 18.32 -0.51 -13.97
N TYR A 243 18.18 -0.29 -15.29
CA TYR A 243 17.31 -1.09 -16.16
C TYR A 243 17.87 -1.16 -17.58
N GLY A 244 17.61 -2.29 -18.27
CA GLY A 244 17.91 -2.48 -19.68
C GLY A 244 19.31 -3.02 -20.02
N SER A 245 20.16 -3.27 -19.02
CA SER A 245 21.45 -3.93 -19.22
C SER A 245 21.28 -5.34 -19.82
N LYS A 246 22.22 -5.75 -20.68
CA LYS A 246 22.28 -7.11 -21.24
C LYS A 246 23.64 -7.75 -20.98
N VAL A 247 23.63 -8.89 -20.31
CA VAL A 247 24.87 -9.66 -20.04
C VAL A 247 25.40 -10.28 -21.34
N LYS A 248 26.65 -9.94 -21.71
CA LYS A 248 27.38 -10.49 -22.86
C LYS A 248 28.14 -11.73 -22.45
N SER A 249 28.96 -11.65 -21.39
CA SER A 249 29.78 -12.77 -20.92
C SER A 249 29.99 -12.68 -19.40
N ILE A 250 30.31 -13.81 -18.79
CA ILE A 250 30.64 -13.94 -17.38
C ILE A 250 31.95 -14.69 -17.27
N ASP A 251 32.97 -14.08 -16.64
CA ASP A 251 34.20 -14.75 -16.23
C ASP A 251 34.10 -15.03 -14.72
N ASP A 252 34.00 -16.33 -14.37
CA ASP A 252 33.88 -16.81 -12.99
C ASP A 252 35.21 -17.42 -12.46
N SER A 253 36.34 -17.24 -13.17
CA SER A 253 37.63 -17.83 -12.83
C SER A 253 38.09 -17.48 -11.41
N GLU A 254 37.90 -16.23 -10.96
CA GLU A 254 38.25 -15.80 -9.61
C GLU A 254 37.21 -16.26 -8.58
N ALA A 255 35.93 -16.26 -8.92
CA ALA A 255 34.87 -16.74 -8.05
C ALA A 255 35.03 -18.23 -7.71
N ARG A 256 35.48 -19.06 -8.66
CA ARG A 256 35.77 -20.50 -8.46
C ARG A 256 36.82 -20.78 -7.40
N LYS A 257 37.69 -19.81 -7.09
CA LYS A 257 38.70 -19.94 -6.03
C LYS A 257 38.13 -19.73 -4.62
N ILE A 258 36.88 -19.24 -4.51
CA ILE A 258 36.27 -18.96 -3.23
C ILE A 258 35.63 -20.23 -2.64
N PRO A 259 36.04 -20.66 -1.44
CA PRO A 259 35.48 -21.85 -0.80
C PRO A 259 33.96 -21.75 -0.65
N GLY A 260 33.28 -22.79 -1.13
CA GLY A 260 31.83 -22.86 -1.11
C GLY A 260 31.12 -22.19 -2.28
N PHE A 261 31.84 -21.65 -3.26
CA PHE A 261 31.23 -21.20 -4.52
C PHE A 261 30.61 -22.39 -5.28
N VAL A 262 29.41 -22.21 -5.79
CA VAL A 262 28.66 -23.24 -6.52
C VAL A 262 28.65 -22.96 -8.01
N LYS A 263 28.08 -21.82 -8.42
CA LYS A 263 28.05 -21.34 -9.81
C LYS A 263 27.61 -19.88 -9.91
N ALA A 264 27.90 -19.24 -11.03
CA ALA A 264 27.31 -18.00 -11.47
C ALA A 264 26.10 -18.29 -12.38
N VAL A 265 24.99 -17.61 -12.17
CA VAL A 265 23.75 -17.78 -12.93
C VAL A 265 23.41 -16.45 -13.60
N LYS A 266 23.36 -16.42 -14.93
CA LYS A 266 22.69 -15.36 -15.67
C LYS A 266 21.19 -15.59 -15.57
N VAL A 267 20.47 -14.69 -14.92
CA VAL A 267 19.01 -14.80 -14.75
C VAL A 267 18.31 -14.57 -16.09
N ASP A 268 17.25 -15.35 -16.34
CA ASP A 268 16.41 -15.14 -17.53
C ASP A 268 15.66 -13.80 -17.42
N ASP A 269 15.77 -12.99 -18.47
CA ASP A 269 15.14 -11.66 -18.56
C ASP A 269 14.07 -11.59 -19.66
N SER A 270 13.59 -12.72 -20.11
CA SER A 270 12.64 -12.83 -21.23
C SER A 270 11.32 -12.10 -21.02
N MET A 271 10.96 -11.79 -19.78
CA MET A 271 9.79 -10.97 -19.41
C MET A 271 10.12 -9.48 -19.21
N GLY A 272 11.35 -9.03 -19.53
CA GLY A 272 11.79 -7.67 -19.23
C GLY A 272 11.92 -7.39 -17.73
N LYS A 273 12.03 -8.45 -16.93
CA LYS A 273 12.33 -8.46 -15.52
C LYS A 273 13.78 -8.92 -15.31
N CYS A 274 14.41 -8.58 -14.21
CA CYS A 274 15.79 -9.02 -13.91
C CYS A 274 16.82 -8.68 -15.03
N THR A 275 16.65 -7.55 -15.72
CA THR A 275 17.51 -7.16 -16.86
C THR A 275 18.96 -6.96 -16.42
N GLY A 276 19.88 -7.74 -16.99
CA GLY A 276 21.30 -7.69 -16.64
C GLY A 276 21.67 -8.37 -15.32
N TRP A 277 20.74 -9.12 -14.70
CA TRP A 277 21.03 -9.78 -13.43
C TRP A 277 21.91 -11.01 -13.58
N VAL A 278 22.95 -11.07 -12.75
CA VAL A 278 23.82 -12.24 -12.54
C VAL A 278 23.87 -12.52 -11.05
N VAL A 279 23.60 -13.78 -10.67
CA VAL A 279 23.60 -14.21 -9.26
C VAL A 279 24.76 -15.18 -9.04
N ALA A 280 25.61 -14.89 -8.06
CA ALA A 280 26.61 -15.82 -7.55
C ALA A 280 25.98 -16.72 -6.48
N LEU A 281 26.01 -18.04 -6.69
CA LEU A 281 25.52 -19.04 -5.75
C LEU A 281 26.67 -19.63 -4.95
N ALA A 282 26.49 -19.74 -3.62
CA ALA A 282 27.45 -20.37 -2.73
C ALA A 282 26.77 -21.06 -1.53
N GLU A 283 27.50 -21.95 -0.83
CA GLU A 283 27.02 -22.68 0.33
C GLU A 283 26.71 -21.80 1.55
N LYS A 284 27.26 -20.58 1.59
CA LYS A 284 27.04 -19.59 2.66
C LYS A 284 26.93 -18.20 2.07
N PHE A 285 26.08 -17.35 2.63
CA PHE A 285 25.85 -15.99 2.13
C PHE A 285 27.14 -15.13 2.06
N PRO A 286 28.05 -15.11 3.06
CA PRO A 286 29.30 -14.37 2.91
C PRO A 286 30.19 -14.85 1.75
N ALA A 287 30.13 -16.13 1.39
CA ALA A 287 30.85 -16.65 0.23
C ALA A 287 30.17 -16.20 -1.07
N ALA A 288 28.82 -16.17 -1.11
CA ALA A 288 28.08 -15.66 -2.25
C ALA A 288 28.40 -14.19 -2.54
N ILE A 289 28.48 -13.34 -1.50
CA ILE A 289 28.86 -11.91 -1.64
C ILE A 289 30.29 -11.81 -2.22
N ARG A 290 31.27 -12.51 -1.67
CA ARG A 290 32.65 -12.47 -2.19
C ARG A 290 32.71 -12.98 -3.62
N ALA A 291 31.95 -14.02 -3.94
CA ALA A 291 31.87 -14.55 -5.29
C ALA A 291 31.25 -13.53 -6.28
N ALA A 292 30.16 -12.86 -5.88
CA ALA A 292 29.54 -11.80 -6.69
C ALA A 292 30.51 -10.64 -6.96
N GLN A 293 31.34 -10.28 -5.98
CA GLN A 293 32.36 -9.24 -6.15
C GLN A 293 33.55 -9.69 -7.03
N ALA A 294 33.85 -11.00 -7.07
CA ALA A 294 34.94 -11.56 -7.86
C ALA A 294 34.54 -11.86 -9.32
N LEU A 295 33.24 -11.95 -9.60
CA LEU A 295 32.75 -12.15 -10.97
C LEU A 295 33.08 -10.95 -11.86
N LYS A 296 33.59 -11.19 -13.05
CA LYS A 296 33.73 -10.18 -14.09
C LYS A 296 32.62 -10.37 -15.11
N VAL A 297 31.70 -9.41 -15.15
CA VAL A 297 30.54 -9.47 -16.05
C VAL A 297 30.69 -8.39 -17.11
N ASP A 298 30.80 -8.79 -18.37
CA ASP A 298 30.75 -7.89 -19.52
C ASP A 298 29.28 -7.65 -19.87
N VAL A 299 28.86 -6.37 -19.91
CA VAL A 299 27.49 -5.98 -20.14
C VAL A 299 27.37 -4.89 -21.21
N ASP A 300 26.33 -4.99 -22.01
CA ASP A 300 25.80 -3.86 -22.76
C ASP A 300 24.95 -3.03 -21.81
N PRO A 301 25.20 -1.72 -21.62
CA PRO A 301 24.44 -0.88 -20.69
C PRO A 301 22.99 -0.63 -21.17
N GLY A 302 22.66 -0.98 -22.41
CA GLY A 302 21.34 -0.79 -22.98
C GLY A 302 21.01 0.68 -23.30
N PRO A 303 19.73 0.97 -23.59
CA PRO A 303 19.31 2.29 -24.10
C PRO A 303 19.45 3.42 -23.09
N TYR A 304 19.56 3.10 -21.80
CA TYR A 304 19.63 4.11 -20.72
C TYR A 304 21.04 4.34 -20.19
N GLY A 305 22.07 3.70 -20.78
CA GLY A 305 23.44 3.75 -20.29
C GLY A 305 24.15 5.11 -20.30
N GLY A 306 23.57 6.13 -20.94
CA GLY A 306 24.04 7.52 -20.90
C GLY A 306 23.16 8.48 -20.11
N LEU A 307 22.05 7.99 -19.53
CA LEU A 307 21.03 8.85 -18.94
C LEU A 307 21.45 9.45 -17.59
N ASN A 308 21.16 10.74 -17.39
CA ASN A 308 21.36 11.47 -16.13
C ASN A 308 20.04 12.09 -15.67
N THR A 309 19.91 12.37 -14.38
CA THR A 309 18.70 13.03 -13.82
C THR A 309 18.41 14.37 -14.49
N ALA A 310 19.43 15.16 -14.81
CA ALA A 310 19.25 16.44 -15.48
C ALA A 310 18.61 16.31 -16.87
N ASP A 311 18.89 15.21 -17.58
CA ASP A 311 18.32 14.93 -18.90
C ASP A 311 16.82 14.69 -18.82
N LEU A 312 16.34 14.04 -17.73
CA LEU A 312 14.93 13.80 -17.47
C LEU A 312 14.18 15.13 -17.25
N PHE A 313 14.67 16.00 -16.37
CA PHE A 313 14.04 17.30 -16.13
C PHE A 313 14.02 18.19 -17.37
N ALA A 314 15.06 18.18 -18.19
CA ALA A 314 15.09 18.89 -19.46
C ALA A 314 14.03 18.36 -20.45
N GLU A 315 13.89 17.04 -20.53
CA GLU A 315 12.85 16.37 -21.34
C GLU A 315 11.45 16.77 -20.86
N TYR A 316 11.17 16.72 -19.55
CA TYR A 316 9.86 17.07 -18.98
C TYR A 316 9.46 18.51 -19.28
N ALA A 317 10.40 19.44 -19.05
CA ALA A 317 10.18 20.86 -19.36
C ALA A 317 9.90 21.11 -20.84
N GLN A 318 10.50 20.32 -21.73
CA GLN A 318 10.24 20.43 -23.17
C GLN A 318 8.90 19.76 -23.56
N THR A 319 8.60 18.59 -23.02
CA THR A 319 7.37 17.83 -23.29
C THR A 319 6.12 18.62 -22.91
N THR A 320 6.15 19.27 -21.73
CA THR A 320 5.00 20.05 -21.21
C THR A 320 4.73 21.35 -21.99
N LYS A 321 5.62 21.79 -22.89
CA LYS A 321 5.35 22.91 -23.80
C LYS A 321 4.37 22.54 -24.93
N ASN A 322 4.31 21.27 -25.32
CA ASN A 322 3.38 20.80 -26.34
C ASN A 322 2.10 20.26 -25.69
N ALA A 323 1.11 21.12 -25.54
CA ALA A 323 -0.17 20.77 -24.93
C ALA A 323 -0.86 19.55 -25.59
N ALA A 324 -0.68 19.34 -26.90
CA ALA A 324 -1.25 18.21 -27.63
C ALA A 324 -0.60 16.86 -27.30
N ALA A 325 0.56 16.85 -26.64
CA ALA A 325 1.21 15.65 -26.17
C ALA A 325 0.66 15.15 -24.83
N GLY A 326 -0.10 15.97 -24.11
CA GLY A 326 -0.71 15.62 -22.81
C GLY A 326 -2.19 15.25 -22.94
N ALA A 327 -2.67 14.47 -21.99
CA ALA A 327 -4.08 14.09 -21.85
C ALA A 327 -4.72 14.78 -20.64
N ASN A 328 -5.97 15.23 -20.77
CA ASN A 328 -6.68 15.88 -19.67
C ASN A 328 -7.12 14.86 -18.63
N TRP A 329 -6.59 15.01 -17.43
CA TRP A 329 -7.03 14.28 -16.24
C TRP A 329 -8.26 14.94 -15.60
N VAL A 330 -8.24 16.28 -15.51
CA VAL A 330 -9.35 17.14 -15.13
C VAL A 330 -9.57 18.16 -16.23
N LEU A 331 -10.81 18.45 -16.57
CA LEU A 331 -11.20 19.52 -17.46
C LEU A 331 -12.59 20.03 -17.05
N GLU A 332 -12.62 21.15 -16.34
CA GLU A 332 -13.82 21.82 -15.86
C GLU A 332 -13.79 23.30 -16.30
N GLY A 333 -14.92 23.82 -16.73
CA GLY A 333 -15.03 25.19 -17.24
C GLY A 333 -14.22 25.46 -18.52
N ASP A 334 -13.91 26.74 -18.77
CA ASP A 334 -13.07 27.22 -19.87
C ASP A 334 -11.82 27.92 -19.34
N VAL A 335 -10.80 27.09 -19.04
CA VAL A 335 -9.54 27.55 -18.40
C VAL A 335 -8.80 28.56 -19.27
N ASP A 336 -8.77 28.37 -20.60
CA ASP A 336 -8.01 29.25 -21.50
C ASP A 336 -8.66 30.65 -21.56
N LYS A 337 -9.99 30.70 -21.62
CA LYS A 337 -10.73 31.96 -21.56
C LYS A 337 -10.57 32.64 -20.22
N ALA A 338 -10.72 31.91 -19.12
CA ALA A 338 -10.62 32.45 -17.77
C ALA A 338 -9.20 32.97 -17.47
N LEU A 339 -8.14 32.33 -17.97
CA LEU A 339 -6.77 32.82 -17.87
C LEU A 339 -6.55 34.07 -18.73
N ALA A 340 -7.14 34.15 -19.94
CA ALA A 340 -7.03 35.32 -20.81
C ALA A 340 -7.76 36.55 -20.25
N GLU A 341 -8.86 36.35 -19.52
CA GLU A 341 -9.65 37.40 -18.87
C GLU A 341 -9.17 37.75 -17.45
N ALA A 342 -8.17 37.04 -16.91
CA ALA A 342 -7.66 37.26 -15.57
C ALA A 342 -6.90 38.61 -15.48
N GLU A 343 -7.07 39.34 -14.37
CA GLU A 343 -6.33 40.57 -14.06
C GLU A 343 -4.84 40.29 -13.82
N LYS A 344 -4.56 39.13 -13.27
CA LYS A 344 -3.21 38.63 -13.02
C LYS A 344 -3.13 37.14 -13.26
N VAL A 345 -2.14 36.71 -14.03
CA VAL A 345 -1.81 35.29 -14.19
C VAL A 345 -0.51 35.01 -13.44
N MET A 346 -0.53 34.04 -12.56
CA MET A 346 0.67 33.48 -11.92
C MET A 346 1.09 32.22 -12.67
N GLU A 347 2.37 32.03 -12.89
CA GLU A 347 2.94 30.82 -13.49
C GLU A 347 4.13 30.34 -12.67
N MET A 348 4.13 29.08 -12.21
CA MET A 348 5.18 28.52 -11.37
C MET A 348 5.53 27.10 -11.82
N GLU A 349 6.80 26.75 -11.62
CA GLU A 349 7.33 25.42 -11.90
C GLU A 349 7.79 24.75 -10.60
N TYR A 350 7.50 23.44 -10.46
CA TYR A 350 7.90 22.62 -9.33
C TYR A 350 8.53 21.32 -9.81
N THR A 351 9.45 20.79 -9.03
CA THR A 351 10.10 19.51 -9.30
C THR A 351 10.25 18.68 -8.04
N THR A 352 10.28 17.35 -8.22
CA THR A 352 10.62 16.43 -7.13
C THR A 352 11.63 15.40 -7.61
N ASP A 353 12.60 15.04 -6.76
CA ASP A 353 13.57 14.00 -7.05
C ASP A 353 12.96 12.59 -6.85
N MET A 354 13.65 11.58 -7.36
CA MET A 354 13.36 10.19 -7.06
C MET A 354 13.60 9.88 -5.59
N VAL A 355 12.82 8.94 -5.05
CA VAL A 355 13.06 8.36 -3.72
C VAL A 355 12.85 6.85 -3.74
N CYS A 356 13.58 6.12 -2.90
CA CYS A 356 13.45 4.68 -2.80
C CYS A 356 12.81 4.24 -1.48
N HIS A 357 12.37 2.99 -1.42
CA HIS A 357 11.68 2.42 -0.25
C HIS A 357 12.62 2.19 0.92
N ALA A 358 13.86 1.80 0.65
CA ALA A 358 14.92 1.57 1.62
C ALA A 358 14.45 0.76 2.85
N THR A 359 13.63 -0.29 2.63
CA THR A 359 13.09 -1.14 3.69
C THR A 359 14.20 -1.70 4.56
N MET A 360 13.98 -1.79 5.89
CA MET A 360 15.02 -2.28 6.83
C MET A 360 15.41 -3.73 6.54
N GLU A 361 14.42 -4.60 6.24
CA GLU A 361 14.70 -5.91 5.67
C GLU A 361 14.96 -5.76 4.17
N PRO A 362 16.17 -6.10 3.67
CA PRO A 362 16.47 -6.10 2.24
C PRO A 362 15.57 -7.08 1.48
N LEU A 363 15.39 -6.85 0.18
CA LEU A 363 14.64 -7.77 -0.68
C LEU A 363 15.27 -9.16 -0.63
N ASN A 364 14.46 -10.17 -0.40
CA ASN A 364 14.91 -11.56 -0.33
C ASN A 364 13.79 -12.53 -0.70
N ALA A 365 14.17 -13.69 -1.23
CA ALA A 365 13.27 -14.79 -1.48
C ALA A 365 13.98 -16.13 -1.33
N THR A 366 13.32 -17.11 -0.71
CA THR A 366 13.77 -18.50 -0.71
C THR A 366 12.80 -19.31 -1.56
N VAL A 367 13.33 -20.01 -2.57
CA VAL A 367 12.52 -20.82 -3.49
C VAL A 367 13.05 -22.24 -3.55
N HIS A 368 12.15 -23.19 -3.54
CA HIS A 368 12.41 -24.62 -3.59
C HIS A 368 11.41 -25.34 -4.49
N PHE A 369 11.92 -26.18 -5.40
CA PHE A 369 11.08 -27.10 -6.15
C PHE A 369 11.17 -28.49 -5.52
N VAL A 370 10.04 -29.00 -5.01
CA VAL A 370 9.94 -30.30 -4.33
C VAL A 370 8.56 -30.89 -4.52
N ASP A 371 8.48 -32.22 -4.65
CA ASP A 371 7.21 -32.97 -4.80
C ASP A 371 6.33 -32.46 -5.96
N GLY A 372 6.97 -31.99 -7.03
CA GLY A 372 6.29 -31.48 -8.23
C GLY A 372 5.67 -30.09 -8.08
N ALA A 373 6.04 -29.34 -7.04
CA ALA A 373 5.54 -28.00 -6.78
C ALA A 373 6.67 -27.02 -6.41
N TRP A 374 6.44 -25.75 -6.70
CA TRP A 374 7.30 -24.64 -6.30
C TRP A 374 6.82 -24.06 -4.97
N HIS A 375 7.70 -24.01 -3.99
CA HIS A 375 7.47 -23.37 -2.70
C HIS A 375 8.28 -22.10 -2.62
N VAL A 376 7.59 -20.98 -2.41
CA VAL A 376 8.15 -19.64 -2.28
C VAL A 376 7.99 -19.17 -0.85
N TYR A 377 9.05 -18.69 -0.24
CA TYR A 377 9.08 -18.06 1.08
C TYR A 377 9.64 -16.65 0.91
N SER A 378 8.80 -15.65 1.04
CA SER A 378 9.19 -14.24 0.89
C SER A 378 8.27 -13.34 1.67
N GLY A 379 8.81 -12.27 2.22
CA GLY A 379 8.03 -11.15 2.72
C GLY A 379 7.55 -10.29 1.55
N THR A 380 6.34 -10.53 1.05
CA THR A 380 5.73 -9.80 -0.07
C THR A 380 4.40 -9.17 0.32
N GLN A 381 4.08 -8.00 -0.25
CA GLN A 381 2.79 -7.33 -0.02
C GLN A 381 1.62 -8.00 -0.73
N SER A 382 1.90 -8.91 -1.67
CA SER A 382 0.87 -9.72 -2.32
C SER A 382 1.38 -11.11 -2.65
N THR A 383 0.97 -12.06 -1.86
CA THR A 383 1.22 -13.48 -2.13
C THR A 383 0.52 -13.96 -3.40
N SER A 384 -0.69 -13.43 -3.67
CA SER A 384 -1.45 -13.77 -4.90
C SER A 384 -0.75 -13.28 -6.16
N PHE A 385 -0.33 -12.02 -6.24
CA PHE A 385 0.40 -11.52 -7.40
C PHE A 385 1.80 -12.14 -7.55
N ALA A 386 2.47 -12.45 -6.43
CA ALA A 386 3.73 -13.20 -6.47
C ALA A 386 3.55 -14.58 -7.13
N ARG A 387 2.51 -15.34 -6.71
CA ARG A 387 2.16 -16.62 -7.31
C ARG A 387 1.84 -16.47 -8.81
N MET A 388 1.00 -15.50 -9.15
CA MET A 388 0.58 -15.26 -10.52
C MET A 388 1.76 -14.88 -11.42
N THR A 389 2.59 -13.93 -11.00
CA THR A 389 3.77 -13.49 -11.76
C THR A 389 4.78 -14.61 -11.94
N LEU A 390 5.03 -15.40 -10.88
CA LEU A 390 5.92 -16.54 -10.95
C LEU A 390 5.37 -17.65 -11.85
N THR A 391 4.05 -17.89 -11.85
CA THR A 391 3.42 -18.84 -12.79
C THR A 391 3.68 -18.46 -14.23
N ALA A 392 3.46 -17.19 -14.58
CA ALA A 392 3.71 -16.66 -15.91
C ALA A 392 5.19 -16.79 -16.33
N TYR A 393 6.10 -16.45 -15.41
CA TYR A 393 7.53 -16.55 -15.63
C TYR A 393 7.98 -17.99 -15.85
N LEU A 394 7.59 -18.90 -14.97
CA LEU A 394 7.96 -20.32 -15.06
C LEU A 394 7.33 -21.00 -16.28
N SER A 395 6.09 -20.63 -16.66
CA SER A 395 5.46 -21.09 -17.89
C SER A 395 6.36 -20.81 -19.10
N LYS A 396 6.90 -19.61 -19.19
CA LYS A 396 7.81 -19.23 -20.27
C LYS A 396 9.17 -19.91 -20.19
N VAL A 397 9.77 -19.93 -19.00
CA VAL A 397 11.12 -20.51 -18.78
C VAL A 397 11.13 -22.04 -18.95
N LEU A 398 10.07 -22.72 -18.56
CA LEU A 398 9.95 -24.18 -18.62
C LEU A 398 9.29 -24.68 -19.90
N GLY A 399 8.60 -23.82 -20.65
CA GLY A 399 7.78 -24.20 -21.79
C GLY A 399 6.55 -25.03 -21.39
N GLN A 400 6.05 -24.83 -20.14
CA GLN A 400 4.90 -25.54 -19.59
C GLN A 400 3.67 -24.63 -19.61
N LYS A 401 2.47 -25.23 -19.61
CA LYS A 401 1.24 -24.47 -19.47
C LYS A 401 1.09 -23.95 -18.05
N PRO A 402 0.52 -22.75 -17.85
CA PRO A 402 0.30 -22.17 -16.51
C PRO A 402 -0.45 -23.08 -15.55
N GLU A 403 -1.45 -23.83 -16.04
CA GLU A 403 -2.27 -24.76 -15.25
C GLU A 403 -1.49 -26.00 -14.74
N ASP A 404 -0.36 -26.34 -15.37
CA ASP A 404 0.48 -27.46 -14.96
C ASP A 404 1.51 -27.05 -13.89
N ILE A 405 1.66 -25.75 -13.60
CA ILE A 405 2.64 -25.21 -12.65
C ILE A 405 1.99 -25.00 -11.30
N LYS A 406 2.39 -25.83 -10.33
CA LYS A 406 1.91 -25.70 -8.94
C LYS A 406 2.83 -24.82 -8.14
N ILE A 407 2.28 -23.77 -7.52
CA ILE A 407 3.02 -22.81 -6.69
C ILE A 407 2.29 -22.59 -5.37
N TYR A 408 3.05 -22.67 -4.29
CA TYR A 408 2.64 -22.33 -2.93
C TYR A 408 3.49 -21.17 -2.43
N VAL A 409 2.86 -20.04 -2.07
CA VAL A 409 3.56 -18.91 -1.47
C VAL A 409 3.27 -18.90 0.02
N HIS A 410 4.33 -19.08 0.80
CA HIS A 410 4.32 -19.04 2.26
C HIS A 410 4.54 -17.60 2.70
N GLU A 411 3.52 -17.01 3.29
CA GLU A 411 3.61 -15.66 3.81
C GLU A 411 4.61 -15.59 4.97
N SER A 412 5.44 -14.55 4.95
CA SER A 412 6.33 -14.18 6.04
C SER A 412 6.00 -12.77 6.50
N ILE A 413 6.28 -12.44 7.76
CA ILE A 413 6.26 -11.05 8.22
C ILE A 413 7.30 -10.26 7.41
N LEU A 414 6.95 -9.03 7.01
CA LEU A 414 7.84 -8.16 6.27
C LEU A 414 8.55 -7.17 7.21
N GLY A 415 9.85 -7.04 7.08
CA GLY A 415 10.62 -5.96 7.72
C GLY A 415 10.48 -4.62 6.99
N GLY A 416 9.21 -4.19 6.83
CA GLY A 416 8.81 -3.04 6.02
C GLY A 416 8.47 -3.42 4.58
N GLY A 417 7.59 -2.67 3.94
CA GLY A 417 7.19 -2.86 2.55
C GLY A 417 7.07 -1.55 1.79
N PHE A 418 6.15 -0.70 2.23
CA PHE A 418 5.93 0.68 1.74
C PHE A 418 5.64 0.81 0.25
N GLY A 419 5.27 -0.30 -0.40
CA GLY A 419 5.12 -0.40 -1.86
C GLY A 419 6.26 -1.18 -2.53
N GLY A 420 7.48 -1.19 -1.98
CA GLY A 420 8.65 -1.82 -2.59
C GLY A 420 8.61 -3.34 -2.68
N LYS A 421 7.83 -3.99 -1.80
CA LYS A 421 7.64 -5.44 -1.83
C LYS A 421 6.38 -5.87 -2.59
N GLN A 422 5.94 -5.05 -3.55
CA GLN A 422 4.97 -5.39 -4.60
C GLN A 422 5.66 -5.83 -5.89
N ASP A 423 6.97 -5.68 -5.99
CA ASP A 423 7.78 -6.26 -7.04
C ASP A 423 8.19 -7.69 -6.65
N TYR A 424 8.44 -8.51 -7.62
CA TYR A 424 8.68 -9.95 -7.43
C TYR A 424 9.96 -10.40 -8.13
N ASP A 425 10.80 -9.45 -8.59
CA ASP A 425 11.99 -9.73 -9.37
C ASP A 425 12.97 -10.64 -8.60
N GLU A 426 13.12 -10.46 -7.29
CA GLU A 426 13.92 -11.35 -6.44
C GLU A 426 13.32 -12.76 -6.33
N ILE A 427 11.99 -12.90 -6.39
CA ILE A 427 11.31 -14.22 -6.40
C ILE A 427 11.56 -14.93 -7.71
N LEU A 428 11.44 -14.20 -8.84
CA LEU A 428 11.72 -14.75 -10.18
C LEU A 428 13.17 -15.20 -10.30
N ALA A 429 14.11 -14.36 -9.85
CA ALA A 429 15.54 -14.68 -9.87
C ALA A 429 15.87 -15.87 -8.97
N ALA A 430 15.30 -15.94 -7.76
CA ALA A 430 15.50 -17.07 -6.86
C ALA A 430 14.95 -18.38 -7.44
N ALA A 431 13.78 -18.33 -8.09
CA ALA A 431 13.17 -19.50 -8.74
C ALA A 431 14.02 -19.99 -9.92
N TYR A 432 14.51 -19.07 -10.76
CA TYR A 432 15.41 -19.43 -11.84
C TYR A 432 16.73 -20.04 -11.32
N CYS A 433 17.30 -19.44 -10.29
CA CYS A 433 18.49 -19.96 -9.63
C CYS A 433 18.25 -21.35 -9.00
N ALA A 434 17.08 -21.59 -8.41
CA ALA A 434 16.72 -22.89 -7.82
C ALA A 434 16.61 -23.97 -8.91
N LYS A 435 16.02 -23.63 -10.06
CA LYS A 435 16.01 -24.49 -11.26
C LYS A 435 17.43 -24.84 -11.71
N GLU A 436 18.29 -23.84 -11.81
CA GLU A 436 19.68 -24.00 -12.30
C GLU A 436 20.58 -24.75 -11.30
N ALA A 437 20.31 -24.63 -10.01
CA ALA A 437 21.08 -25.29 -8.95
C ALA A 437 20.56 -26.69 -8.61
N GLY A 438 19.30 -27.01 -8.93
CA GLY A 438 18.64 -28.26 -8.50
C GLY A 438 18.50 -28.36 -6.96
N ARG A 439 18.54 -27.22 -6.26
CA ARG A 439 18.55 -27.11 -4.79
C ARG A 439 17.71 -25.92 -4.35
N PRO A 440 17.26 -25.86 -3.09
CA PRO A 440 16.65 -24.64 -2.56
C PRO A 440 17.64 -23.46 -2.66
N VAL A 441 17.17 -22.32 -3.14
CA VAL A 441 17.98 -21.08 -3.25
C VAL A 441 17.37 -20.00 -2.40
N LYS A 442 18.18 -19.37 -1.55
CA LYS A 442 17.88 -18.15 -0.85
C LYS A 442 18.66 -16.99 -1.47
N LEU A 443 17.98 -16.19 -2.27
CA LEU A 443 18.52 -14.94 -2.78
C LEU A 443 18.33 -13.84 -1.73
N ILE A 444 19.41 -13.18 -1.34
CA ILE A 444 19.38 -12.02 -0.46
C ILE A 444 20.08 -10.87 -1.19
N GLN A 445 19.37 -9.77 -1.38
CA GLN A 445 19.99 -8.54 -1.87
C GLN A 445 20.75 -7.84 -0.73
N THR A 446 21.95 -7.31 -1.04
CA THR A 446 22.60 -6.35 -0.14
C THR A 446 21.86 -5.02 -0.18
N ARG A 447 22.19 -4.08 0.71
CA ARG A 447 21.61 -2.75 0.66
C ARG A 447 21.93 -2.07 -0.68
N GLU A 448 23.16 -2.20 -1.14
CA GLU A 448 23.63 -1.62 -2.40
C GLU A 448 22.89 -2.21 -3.62
N SER A 449 22.69 -3.53 -3.64
CA SER A 449 21.93 -4.15 -4.74
C SER A 449 20.45 -3.78 -4.68
N THR A 450 19.85 -3.65 -3.47
CA THR A 450 18.49 -3.18 -3.32
C THR A 450 18.32 -1.76 -3.87
N PHE A 451 19.24 -0.83 -3.57
CA PHE A 451 19.22 0.51 -4.15
C PHE A 451 19.32 0.48 -5.69
N ALA A 452 20.25 -0.33 -6.19
CA ALA A 452 20.51 -0.39 -7.62
C ALA A 452 19.35 -0.97 -8.45
N THR A 453 18.55 -1.87 -7.90
CA THR A 453 17.58 -2.66 -8.66
C THR A 453 16.13 -2.51 -8.24
N SER A 454 15.85 -2.12 -6.98
CA SER A 454 14.46 -1.97 -6.50
C SER A 454 13.79 -0.77 -7.19
N PHE A 455 12.48 -0.77 -7.19
CA PHE A 455 11.68 0.33 -7.72
C PHE A 455 11.93 1.65 -6.99
N ALA A 456 11.62 2.74 -7.65
CA ALA A 456 11.67 4.07 -7.08
C ALA A 456 10.39 4.86 -7.39
N ARG A 457 10.03 5.80 -6.52
CA ARG A 457 9.09 6.85 -6.89
C ARG A 457 9.73 7.67 -8.00
N THR A 458 8.94 7.97 -9.04
CA THR A 458 9.39 8.74 -10.20
C THR A 458 9.79 10.17 -9.82
N PRO A 459 10.80 10.78 -10.48
CA PRO A 459 10.98 12.22 -10.44
C PRO A 459 9.85 12.90 -11.21
N THR A 460 9.47 14.11 -10.82
CA THR A 460 8.33 14.81 -11.44
C THR A 460 8.66 16.27 -11.77
N TYR A 461 7.99 16.77 -12.81
CA TYR A 461 7.99 18.17 -13.19
C TYR A 461 6.55 18.66 -13.32
N HIS A 462 6.27 19.81 -12.73
CA HIS A 462 4.96 20.41 -12.73
C HIS A 462 5.05 21.85 -13.16
N LYS A 463 4.09 22.28 -13.99
CA LYS A 463 3.92 23.67 -14.39
C LYS A 463 2.48 24.08 -14.11
N LEU A 464 2.30 25.06 -13.22
CA LEU A 464 0.98 25.52 -12.80
C LEU A 464 0.75 26.97 -13.19
N LYS A 465 -0.51 27.28 -13.54
CA LYS A 465 -1.00 28.64 -13.72
C LYS A 465 -2.23 28.87 -12.85
N ALA A 466 -2.35 30.08 -12.32
CA ALA A 466 -3.55 30.56 -11.64
C ALA A 466 -3.98 31.89 -12.26
N GLY A 467 -5.26 31.98 -12.65
CA GLY A 467 -5.91 33.23 -13.03
C GLY A 467 -6.56 33.88 -11.82
N LEU A 468 -6.18 35.12 -11.53
CA LEU A 468 -6.73 35.92 -10.43
C LEU A 468 -7.57 37.07 -11.00
N LYS A 469 -8.79 37.25 -10.50
CA LYS A 469 -9.72 38.30 -10.93
C LYS A 469 -10.61 38.68 -9.75
N ASN A 470 -10.78 39.96 -9.50
CA ASN A 470 -11.59 40.51 -8.39
C ASN A 470 -11.23 39.93 -7.01
N GLY A 471 -9.96 39.70 -6.74
CA GLY A 471 -9.51 39.07 -5.49
C GLY A 471 -9.84 37.59 -5.32
N GLN A 472 -10.19 36.90 -6.41
CA GLN A 472 -10.60 35.49 -6.43
C GLN A 472 -9.67 34.67 -7.33
N LEU A 473 -9.52 33.37 -7.04
CA LEU A 473 -8.95 32.37 -7.94
C LEU A 473 -10.05 31.94 -8.92
N VAL A 474 -9.92 32.28 -10.19
CA VAL A 474 -10.96 32.01 -11.22
C VAL A 474 -10.55 30.90 -12.17
N ALA A 475 -9.26 30.58 -12.25
CA ALA A 475 -8.78 29.46 -13.06
C ALA A 475 -7.51 28.84 -12.47
N MET A 476 -7.37 27.52 -12.65
CA MET A 476 -6.17 26.76 -12.33
C MET A 476 -5.84 25.79 -13.46
N ASP A 477 -4.60 25.84 -13.97
CA ASP A 477 -4.08 24.95 -15.02
C ASP A 477 -2.81 24.26 -14.49
N HIS A 478 -2.79 22.94 -14.45
CA HIS A 478 -1.72 22.12 -13.91
C HIS A 478 -1.23 21.10 -14.93
N ASN A 479 -0.01 21.24 -15.43
CA ASN A 479 0.63 20.31 -16.33
C ASN A 479 1.65 19.48 -15.54
N ILE A 480 1.59 18.14 -15.64
CA ILE A 480 2.41 17.19 -14.89
C ILE A 480 3.12 16.26 -15.85
N CYS A 481 4.45 16.16 -15.76
CA CYS A 481 5.24 15.20 -16.50
C CYS A 481 6.04 14.31 -15.54
N CYS A 482 5.92 12.99 -15.71
CA CYS A 482 6.60 11.98 -14.89
C CYS A 482 6.65 10.62 -15.61
N GLY A 483 7.38 9.66 -15.06
CA GLY A 483 7.28 8.26 -15.48
C GLY A 483 6.02 7.62 -14.90
N TRP A 484 5.33 6.81 -15.70
CA TRP A 484 4.11 6.13 -15.30
C TRP A 484 4.38 4.73 -14.73
N MET A 485 3.60 4.34 -13.74
CA MET A 485 3.73 3.02 -13.08
C MET A 485 2.96 1.93 -13.84
N GLY A 486 1.80 2.29 -14.41
CA GLY A 486 0.88 1.37 -15.07
C GLY A 486 1.54 0.46 -16.11
N PRO A 487 2.37 0.96 -17.04
CA PRO A 487 3.04 0.14 -18.03
C PRO A 487 3.85 -1.02 -17.46
N ARG A 488 4.39 -0.88 -16.25
CA ARG A 488 5.14 -1.96 -15.59
C ARG A 488 4.25 -3.06 -15.02
N PHE A 489 3.09 -2.72 -14.52
CA PHE A 489 2.11 -3.70 -14.04
C PHE A 489 1.43 -4.44 -15.21
N SER A 490 1.33 -3.82 -16.40
CA SER A 490 0.75 -4.41 -17.61
C SER A 490 1.70 -5.33 -18.40
N VAL A 491 2.95 -5.50 -17.97
CA VAL A 491 3.92 -6.42 -18.63
C VAL A 491 3.35 -7.84 -18.79
N GLY A 492 2.46 -8.26 -17.92
CA GLY A 492 1.74 -9.52 -18.03
C GLY A 492 0.96 -9.69 -19.34
N LYS A 493 0.22 -8.67 -19.80
CA LYS A 493 -0.59 -8.73 -21.02
C LYS A 493 0.30 -8.88 -22.28
N LYS A 494 1.42 -8.18 -22.33
CA LYS A 494 2.39 -8.28 -23.43
C LYS A 494 2.98 -9.70 -23.58
N TYR A 495 2.97 -10.50 -22.52
CA TYR A 495 3.54 -11.83 -22.46
C TYR A 495 2.52 -12.96 -22.30
N GLY A 496 1.22 -12.68 -22.60
CA GLY A 496 0.17 -13.71 -22.69
C GLY A 496 -0.37 -14.19 -21.35
N THR A 497 -0.39 -13.33 -20.35
CA THR A 497 -1.05 -13.59 -19.06
C THR A 497 -2.47 -13.04 -19.06
N ASP A 498 -3.29 -13.47 -20.04
CA ASP A 498 -4.68 -13.00 -20.22
C ASP A 498 -5.59 -13.26 -18.99
N TRP A 499 -5.14 -14.09 -18.05
CA TRP A 499 -5.85 -14.37 -16.81
C TRP A 499 -5.62 -13.31 -15.71
N LEU A 500 -4.58 -12.48 -15.83
CA LEU A 500 -4.49 -11.20 -15.15
C LEU A 500 -5.34 -10.22 -15.97
N GLN A 501 -6.65 -10.26 -15.80
CA GLN A 501 -7.58 -9.29 -16.42
C GLN A 501 -7.38 -7.91 -15.80
N LEU A 502 -6.17 -7.39 -15.90
CA LEU A 502 -5.90 -5.97 -15.81
C LEU A 502 -6.23 -5.33 -17.17
N ASP A 503 -7.45 -5.57 -17.65
CA ASP A 503 -7.95 -5.06 -18.94
C ASP A 503 -7.93 -3.52 -19.05
N SER A 504 -7.75 -2.84 -17.91
CA SER A 504 -7.64 -1.40 -17.82
C SER A 504 -6.29 -0.80 -18.24
N TRP A 505 -5.29 -1.63 -18.53
CA TRP A 505 -3.92 -1.20 -18.77
C TRP A 505 -3.47 -1.43 -20.24
N ASP A 506 -4.38 -1.61 -21.17
CA ASP A 506 -4.10 -1.30 -22.56
C ASP A 506 -3.93 0.21 -22.64
N ALA A 507 -2.73 0.71 -22.28
CA ALA A 507 -2.40 2.10 -22.46
C ALA A 507 -2.51 2.46 -23.95
N LYS A 508 -3.73 2.73 -24.39
CA LYS A 508 -3.93 3.62 -25.51
C LYS A 508 -3.41 4.97 -25.07
N LYS A 509 -2.92 5.77 -26.00
CA LYS A 509 -2.43 7.13 -25.76
C LYS A 509 -3.40 8.03 -24.95
N GLU A 510 -4.64 7.57 -24.79
CA GLU A 510 -5.76 8.22 -24.10
C GLU A 510 -5.95 7.73 -22.66
N ASP A 511 -5.29 6.62 -22.24
CA ASP A 511 -5.41 6.08 -20.89
C ASP A 511 -4.37 6.71 -19.99
N ILE A 512 -4.82 7.61 -19.12
CA ILE A 512 -3.94 8.28 -18.13
C ILE A 512 -3.67 7.32 -16.96
N ASP A 513 -2.40 7.15 -16.61
CA ASP A 513 -2.04 6.40 -15.40
C ASP A 513 -2.43 7.17 -14.14
N GLN A 514 -3.59 6.84 -13.60
CA GLN A 514 -4.10 7.41 -12.37
C GLN A 514 -3.17 7.25 -11.16
N TRP A 515 -2.39 6.16 -11.10
CA TRP A 515 -1.44 5.92 -10.03
C TRP A 515 -0.29 6.91 -10.02
N SER A 516 0.00 7.52 -11.18
CA SER A 516 1.03 8.53 -11.34
C SER A 516 0.51 9.97 -11.29
N ILE A 517 -0.83 10.17 -11.36
CA ILE A 517 -1.44 11.51 -11.44
C ILE A 517 -2.36 11.82 -10.26
N GLY A 518 -2.85 10.80 -9.53
CA GLY A 518 -3.73 10.99 -8.39
C GLY A 518 -3.19 11.98 -7.36
N GLY A 519 -4.09 12.78 -6.75
CA GLY A 519 -3.74 13.87 -5.86
C GLY A 519 -3.47 15.20 -6.56
N SER A 520 -3.43 15.24 -7.90
CA SER A 520 -3.39 16.50 -8.66
C SER A 520 -4.76 17.15 -8.81
N ASP A 521 -5.79 16.37 -8.72
CA ASP A 521 -7.18 16.77 -8.54
C ASP A 521 -7.42 17.05 -7.03
N HIS A 522 -8.28 18.00 -6.74
CA HIS A 522 -8.48 18.49 -5.38
C HIS A 522 -9.94 18.89 -5.13
N TRP A 523 -10.33 19.02 -3.87
CA TRP A 523 -11.68 19.35 -3.43
C TRP A 523 -11.99 20.86 -3.34
N TYR A 524 -11.08 21.71 -3.81
CA TYR A 524 -11.30 23.14 -3.87
C TYR A 524 -12.30 23.50 -4.97
N ASP A 525 -13.23 24.39 -4.64
CA ASP A 525 -14.20 24.97 -5.59
C ASP A 525 -13.48 25.99 -6.49
N VAL A 526 -12.97 25.52 -7.63
CA VAL A 526 -12.34 26.35 -8.67
C VAL A 526 -13.11 26.14 -9.97
N GLU A 527 -13.81 27.18 -10.41
CA GLU A 527 -14.75 27.10 -11.55
C GLU A 527 -14.10 26.61 -12.85
N ASN A 528 -12.88 27.05 -13.14
CA ASN A 528 -12.16 26.67 -14.34
C ASN A 528 -10.88 25.92 -13.95
N HIS A 529 -10.94 24.60 -13.97
CA HIS A 529 -9.87 23.74 -13.51
C HIS A 529 -9.44 22.72 -14.57
N ARG A 530 -8.13 22.68 -14.86
CA ARG A 530 -7.54 21.72 -15.77
C ARG A 530 -6.30 21.07 -15.18
N VAL A 531 -6.23 19.76 -15.23
CA VAL A 531 -5.02 18.99 -14.98
C VAL A 531 -4.68 18.20 -16.23
N ARG A 532 -3.47 18.35 -16.75
CA ARG A 532 -2.99 17.67 -17.93
C ARG A 532 -1.77 16.80 -17.60
N ALA A 533 -1.87 15.53 -17.95
CA ALA A 533 -0.87 14.51 -17.70
C ALA A 533 0.00 14.28 -18.93
N PHE A 534 1.31 14.17 -18.75
CA PHE A 534 2.29 13.86 -19.77
C PHE A 534 3.11 12.65 -19.32
N ASP A 535 3.17 11.62 -20.14
CA ASP A 535 4.01 10.44 -19.90
C ASP A 535 5.45 10.70 -20.35
N SER A 536 6.40 10.19 -19.59
CA SER A 536 7.78 9.97 -20.01
C SER A 536 8.09 8.46 -19.97
N ASP A 537 7.84 7.78 -21.09
CA ASP A 537 8.16 6.36 -21.26
C ASP A 537 9.62 6.06 -20.92
N ARG A 538 10.52 6.97 -21.28
CA ARG A 538 11.94 6.88 -20.92
C ARG A 538 12.15 6.79 -19.41
N THR A 539 11.46 7.64 -18.63
CA THR A 539 11.55 7.60 -17.17
C THR A 539 10.88 6.36 -16.60
N THR A 540 9.71 5.98 -17.12
CA THR A 540 8.98 4.78 -16.72
C THR A 540 9.92 3.57 -16.61
N TRP A 541 10.71 3.34 -17.63
CA TRP A 541 11.63 2.19 -17.69
C TRP A 541 12.98 2.44 -17.02
N ALA A 542 13.63 3.56 -17.30
CA ALA A 542 14.97 3.85 -16.77
C ALA A 542 14.99 3.92 -15.24
N VAL A 543 13.95 4.49 -14.65
CA VAL A 543 13.78 4.66 -13.18
C VAL A 543 13.11 3.45 -12.55
N GLN A 544 12.41 2.66 -13.36
CA GLN A 544 11.50 1.63 -12.87
C GLN A 544 10.45 2.25 -11.92
N ALA A 545 9.67 3.21 -12.47
CA ALA A 545 8.67 3.95 -11.72
C ALA A 545 7.69 3.00 -11.00
N SER A 546 7.46 3.21 -9.71
CA SER A 546 6.58 2.38 -8.90
C SER A 546 5.98 3.12 -7.70
N ALA A 547 5.01 2.47 -7.07
CA ALA A 547 4.33 2.94 -5.88
C ALA A 547 5.27 2.96 -4.66
N LEU A 548 5.48 4.13 -4.09
CA LEU A 548 6.04 4.30 -2.76
C LEU A 548 4.98 4.97 -1.90
N ARG A 549 4.82 4.56 -0.66
CA ARG A 549 3.83 5.07 0.33
C ARG A 549 3.20 6.40 -0.07
N THR A 550 1.88 6.47 -0.30
CA THR A 550 1.09 7.56 -0.90
C THR A 550 1.21 7.74 -2.43
N VAL A 551 1.98 6.89 -3.08
CA VAL A 551 2.05 6.86 -4.54
C VAL A 551 2.30 8.26 -5.13
N SER A 552 1.42 8.76 -6.01
CA SER A 552 1.50 10.10 -6.59
C SER A 552 1.03 11.21 -5.66
N ASN A 553 0.18 10.92 -4.67
CA ASN A 553 -0.36 11.95 -3.78
C ASN A 553 0.73 12.75 -3.05
N SER A 554 1.88 12.12 -2.71
CA SER A 554 2.97 12.81 -2.04
C SER A 554 3.51 13.99 -2.84
N TYR A 555 3.91 13.76 -4.11
CA TYR A 555 4.49 14.83 -4.92
C TYR A 555 3.42 15.78 -5.47
N ASN A 556 2.24 15.28 -5.83
CA ASN A 556 1.17 16.15 -6.33
C ASN A 556 0.65 17.09 -5.23
N MET A 557 0.47 16.60 -4.00
CA MET A 557 0.04 17.44 -2.88
C MET A 557 1.12 18.45 -2.45
N PHE A 558 2.41 18.06 -2.53
CA PHE A 558 3.49 19.04 -2.33
C PHE A 558 3.33 20.24 -3.28
N VAL A 559 3.04 19.97 -4.54
CA VAL A 559 2.92 21.01 -5.57
C VAL A 559 1.61 21.78 -5.43
N VAL A 560 0.46 21.10 -5.37
CA VAL A 560 -0.86 21.73 -5.28
C VAL A 560 -0.96 22.63 -4.05
N GLU A 561 -0.61 22.12 -2.87
CA GLU A 561 -0.75 22.85 -1.62
C GLU A 561 0.28 23.98 -1.45
N SER A 562 1.49 23.83 -2.01
CA SER A 562 2.46 24.92 -2.07
C SER A 562 2.01 26.01 -3.03
N PHE A 563 1.45 25.64 -4.20
CA PHE A 563 0.93 26.61 -5.15
C PHE A 563 -0.31 27.35 -4.63
N MET A 564 -1.23 26.64 -3.96
CA MET A 564 -2.38 27.27 -3.31
C MET A 564 -1.96 28.27 -2.24
N ASP A 565 -0.88 28.03 -1.51
CA ASP A 565 -0.32 28.98 -0.56
C ASP A 565 0.28 30.22 -1.26
N GLU A 566 0.95 30.03 -2.41
CA GLU A 566 1.43 31.17 -3.23
C GLU A 566 0.27 32.03 -3.75
N VAL A 567 -0.81 31.40 -4.22
CA VAL A 567 -2.04 32.11 -4.65
C VAL A 567 -2.65 32.91 -3.49
N THR A 568 -2.71 32.30 -2.31
CA THR A 568 -3.23 32.95 -1.09
C THR A 568 -2.47 34.22 -0.75
N HIS A 569 -1.13 34.14 -0.78
CA HIS A 569 -0.28 35.31 -0.54
C HIS A 569 -0.38 36.38 -1.64
N ALA A 570 -0.54 35.95 -2.90
CA ALA A 570 -0.76 36.89 -4.02
C ALA A 570 -2.07 37.66 -3.91
N LEU A 571 -3.06 37.07 -3.24
CA LEU A 571 -4.37 37.67 -2.93
C LEU A 571 -4.38 38.42 -1.57
N ASN A 572 -3.28 38.38 -0.83
CA ASN A 572 -3.17 38.94 0.52
C ASN A 572 -4.25 38.40 1.47
N ARG A 573 -4.50 37.09 1.46
CA ARG A 573 -5.48 36.41 2.30
C ARG A 573 -4.80 35.47 3.30
N ASP A 574 -5.48 35.19 4.40
CA ASP A 574 -5.02 34.15 5.35
C ASP A 574 -5.12 32.76 4.72
N PRO A 575 -4.06 31.91 4.79
CA PRO A 575 -4.05 30.57 4.21
C PRO A 575 -5.15 29.62 4.72
N LEU A 576 -5.54 29.74 5.97
CA LEU A 576 -6.61 28.94 6.54
C LEU A 576 -7.98 29.37 5.99
N GLU A 577 -8.26 30.69 6.07
CA GLU A 577 -9.56 31.25 5.63
C GLU A 577 -9.75 31.06 4.11
N PHE A 578 -8.68 31.20 3.33
CA PHE A 578 -8.73 30.98 1.89
C PHE A 578 -9.12 29.54 1.54
N ARG A 579 -8.46 28.55 2.16
CA ARG A 579 -8.78 27.13 1.94
C ARG A 579 -10.19 26.77 2.40
N LEU A 580 -10.61 27.25 3.56
CA LEU A 580 -11.96 27.01 4.08
C LEU A 580 -13.04 27.60 3.17
N ALA A 581 -12.78 28.74 2.53
CA ALA A 581 -13.71 29.34 1.59
C ALA A 581 -13.92 28.49 0.33
N LEU A 582 -12.86 27.80 -0.12
CA LEU A 582 -12.89 26.92 -1.29
C LEU A 582 -13.34 25.47 -0.96
N LEU A 583 -13.20 25.03 0.31
CA LEU A 583 -13.69 23.74 0.78
C LEU A 583 -15.15 23.84 1.24
N ASN A 584 -15.99 24.41 0.40
CA ASN A 584 -17.38 24.80 0.73
C ASN A 584 -18.42 23.73 0.36
N GLY A 585 -18.00 22.57 -0.13
CA GLY A 585 -18.88 21.49 -0.55
C GLY A 585 -19.46 21.62 -1.95
N LYS A 586 -19.07 22.64 -2.73
CA LYS A 586 -19.52 22.85 -4.11
C LYS A 586 -18.55 22.34 -5.14
N GLY A 587 -17.26 22.26 -4.82
CA GLY A 587 -16.23 21.69 -5.69
C GLY A 587 -16.49 20.24 -6.00
N SER A 588 -15.82 19.72 -7.01
CA SER A 588 -15.87 18.31 -7.39
C SER A 588 -14.48 17.78 -7.66
N VAL A 589 -14.29 16.48 -7.53
CA VAL A 589 -13.08 15.81 -7.97
C VAL A 589 -13.40 15.06 -9.25
N ARG A 590 -12.91 15.56 -10.38
CA ARG A 590 -13.17 14.99 -11.72
C ARG A 590 -14.66 14.81 -12.03
N GLY A 591 -15.49 15.80 -11.75
CA GLY A 591 -16.93 15.71 -11.94
C GLY A 591 -17.67 14.84 -10.91
N ILE A 592 -16.96 14.32 -9.89
CA ILE A 592 -17.58 13.59 -8.77
C ILE A 592 -18.03 14.62 -7.73
N PRO A 593 -19.33 14.74 -7.47
CA PRO A 593 -19.83 15.74 -6.53
C PRO A 593 -19.42 15.42 -5.09
N ASN A 594 -19.23 16.46 -4.28
CA ASN A 594 -18.92 16.37 -2.87
C ASN A 594 -19.94 15.59 -2.01
N ALA A 595 -21.15 15.39 -2.49
CA ALA A 595 -22.22 14.70 -1.79
C ALA A 595 -22.12 13.16 -1.83
N GLY A 596 -21.05 12.61 -2.37
CA GLY A 596 -20.90 11.19 -2.62
C GLY A 596 -21.17 10.80 -4.06
N TYR A 597 -20.87 9.55 -4.42
CA TYR A 597 -21.17 9.04 -5.76
C TYR A 597 -22.68 8.94 -5.96
N PRO A 598 -23.22 9.36 -7.11
CA PRO A 598 -24.57 8.99 -7.46
C PRO A 598 -24.71 7.46 -7.46
N PRO A 599 -25.86 6.89 -7.05
CA PRO A 599 -26.12 5.47 -7.17
C PRO A 599 -25.80 4.97 -8.59
N GLY A 600 -24.92 3.99 -8.75
CA GLY A 600 -24.53 3.46 -10.06
C GLY A 600 -23.30 4.11 -10.72
N THR A 601 -22.71 5.17 -10.13
CA THR A 601 -21.38 5.68 -10.53
C THR A 601 -20.39 5.34 -9.45
N SER A 602 -19.74 4.26 -9.59
CA SER A 602 -19.15 3.58 -8.46
C SER A 602 -17.69 3.98 -8.24
N SER A 603 -17.33 4.17 -6.97
CA SER A 603 -16.15 3.53 -6.43
C SER A 603 -16.00 2.10 -7.00
N ASP A 604 -17.11 1.48 -7.43
CA ASP A 604 -17.23 0.20 -8.11
C ASP A 604 -16.37 0.11 -9.36
N TYR A 605 -16.23 1.15 -10.14
CA TYR A 605 -15.38 1.13 -11.33
C TYR A 605 -13.93 0.73 -11.02
N TYR A 606 -13.46 1.02 -9.84
CA TYR A 606 -12.11 0.67 -9.35
C TYR A 606 -12.08 -0.61 -8.55
N MET A 607 -13.04 -0.78 -7.67
CA MET A 607 -13.16 -2.00 -6.89
C MET A 607 -13.42 -3.18 -7.80
N ASP A 608 -14.24 -3.02 -8.85
CA ASP A 608 -14.52 -4.04 -9.84
C ASP A 608 -13.29 -4.45 -10.66
N ARG A 609 -12.42 -3.52 -11.00
CA ARG A 609 -11.28 -3.81 -11.88
C ARG A 609 -10.04 -4.32 -11.16
N LEU A 610 -9.79 -3.91 -9.93
CA LEU A 610 -8.70 -4.44 -9.10
C LEU A 610 -9.09 -5.71 -8.32
N TRP A 611 -10.39 -5.90 -8.06
CA TRP A 611 -10.93 -6.98 -7.23
C TRP A 611 -11.80 -7.97 -8.02
N ILE A 612 -11.63 -8.00 -9.33
CA ILE A 612 -12.41 -8.70 -10.37
C ILE A 612 -12.73 -10.17 -10.08
N SER A 613 -12.04 -10.83 -9.21
CA SER A 613 -12.26 -12.26 -8.98
C SER A 613 -13.07 -12.58 -7.73
N LEU A 614 -13.59 -11.57 -7.04
CA LEU A 614 -14.44 -11.80 -5.90
C LEU A 614 -15.92 -11.79 -6.32
N PRO A 615 -16.71 -12.77 -5.89
CA PRO A 615 -18.13 -12.85 -6.20
C PRO A 615 -18.95 -11.86 -5.34
N TRP A 616 -18.57 -10.60 -5.35
CA TRP A 616 -19.32 -9.55 -4.68
C TRP A 616 -20.29 -8.92 -5.68
N PRO A 617 -21.54 -8.65 -5.27
CA PRO A 617 -22.44 -7.91 -6.14
C PRO A 617 -21.87 -6.50 -6.35
N ASN A 618 -21.66 -6.16 -7.61
CA ASN A 618 -21.27 -4.83 -8.10
C ASN A 618 -22.47 -3.87 -8.06
N ASP A 619 -23.43 -4.12 -7.22
CA ASP A 619 -24.57 -3.26 -7.07
C ASP A 619 -24.50 -2.53 -5.74
N ASN A 620 -24.75 -1.24 -5.75
CA ASN A 620 -24.90 -0.38 -4.57
C ASN A 620 -26.06 -0.85 -3.63
N SER A 621 -26.44 -2.10 -3.71
CA SER A 621 -27.55 -2.69 -2.97
C SER A 621 -27.18 -3.14 -1.55
N TRP A 622 -25.95 -2.88 -1.11
CA TRP A 622 -25.55 -3.09 0.28
C TRP A 622 -26.28 -2.09 1.17
N PRO A 623 -27.15 -2.54 2.07
CA PRO A 623 -28.02 -1.62 2.84
C PRO A 623 -27.25 -0.69 3.77
N ASN A 624 -25.95 -0.92 4.00
CA ASN A 624 -25.11 -0.10 4.88
C ASN A 624 -23.85 0.43 4.18
N TYR A 625 -23.74 0.28 2.84
CA TYR A 625 -22.59 0.81 2.11
C TYR A 625 -22.74 2.32 1.97
N GLU A 626 -21.98 3.05 2.76
CA GLU A 626 -21.82 4.47 2.61
C GLU A 626 -20.55 4.73 1.81
N SER A 627 -20.64 5.55 0.77
CA SER A 627 -19.46 5.94 0.01
C SER A 627 -18.42 6.59 0.92
N THR A 628 -17.18 6.18 0.83
CA THR A 628 -16.07 6.79 1.57
C THR A 628 -15.88 8.26 1.22
N THR A 629 -16.44 8.74 0.08
CA THR A 629 -16.40 10.14 -0.35
C THR A 629 -17.48 11.02 0.26
N VAL A 630 -18.43 10.45 1.02
CA VAL A 630 -19.49 11.22 1.68
C VAL A 630 -18.90 12.34 2.53
N GLY A 631 -19.42 13.54 2.35
CA GLY A 631 -18.97 14.74 3.03
C GLY A 631 -17.74 15.41 2.43
N GLY A 632 -16.95 14.76 1.58
CA GLY A 632 -15.87 15.30 0.74
C GLY A 632 -15.14 16.50 1.30
N ALA A 633 -15.25 17.63 0.63
CA ALA A 633 -14.62 18.90 1.03
C ALA A 633 -15.01 19.36 2.45
N LEU A 634 -16.21 19.05 2.94
CA LEU A 634 -16.64 19.47 4.28
C LEU A 634 -15.91 18.69 5.37
N ARG A 635 -15.65 17.38 5.16
CA ARG A 635 -14.83 16.57 6.09
C ARG A 635 -13.39 17.08 6.09
N LEU A 636 -12.86 17.41 4.92
CA LEU A 636 -11.51 17.98 4.78
C LEU A 636 -11.41 19.35 5.46
N ALA A 637 -12.42 20.21 5.28
CA ALA A 637 -12.53 21.50 5.99
C ALA A 637 -12.58 21.31 7.52
N ASN A 638 -13.26 20.27 8.00
CA ASN A 638 -13.29 19.95 9.43
C ASN A 638 -11.91 19.53 9.96
N CYS A 639 -11.20 18.63 9.23
CA CYS A 639 -9.82 18.27 9.57
C CYS A 639 -8.94 19.52 9.65
N LEU A 640 -9.09 20.44 8.71
CA LEU A 640 -8.31 21.69 8.67
C LEU A 640 -8.59 22.58 9.88
N ARG A 641 -9.87 22.79 10.27
CA ARG A 641 -10.23 23.55 11.45
C ARG A 641 -9.67 22.94 12.74
N VAL A 642 -9.77 21.62 12.87
CA VAL A 642 -9.25 20.89 14.03
C VAL A 642 -7.72 21.03 14.12
N ALA A 643 -6.99 20.80 13.02
CA ALA A 643 -5.54 20.94 13.00
C ALA A 643 -5.10 22.39 13.31
N ALA A 644 -5.74 23.39 12.69
CA ALA A 644 -5.44 24.79 12.91
C ALA A 644 -5.69 25.23 14.37
N GLY A 645 -6.84 24.82 14.94
CA GLY A 645 -7.16 25.12 16.35
C GLY A 645 -6.14 24.50 17.32
N ARG A 646 -5.74 23.24 17.11
CA ARG A 646 -4.74 22.56 17.95
C ARG A 646 -3.35 23.16 17.82
N ALA A 647 -2.95 23.58 16.62
CA ALA A 647 -1.67 24.24 16.39
C ALA A 647 -1.62 25.67 16.95
N GLY A 648 -2.77 26.30 17.18
CA GLY A 648 -2.90 27.68 17.59
C GLY A 648 -2.69 28.67 16.43
N TRP A 649 -3.16 28.32 15.22
CA TRP A 649 -3.06 29.16 14.03
C TRP A 649 -3.65 30.56 14.28
N GLY A 650 -2.90 31.59 13.90
CA GLY A 650 -3.32 33.00 14.09
C GLY A 650 -3.29 33.51 15.54
N ALA A 651 -3.31 32.63 16.55
CA ALA A 651 -3.31 33.02 17.97
C ALA A 651 -1.92 32.92 18.63
N LYS A 652 -1.08 31.97 18.18
CA LYS A 652 0.24 31.74 18.78
C LYS A 652 1.25 32.79 18.29
N LYS A 653 1.92 33.46 19.22
CA LYS A 653 3.07 34.30 18.90
C LYS A 653 4.28 33.42 18.62
N LEU A 654 4.84 33.52 17.44
CA LEU A 654 5.99 32.77 17.00
C LEU A 654 7.31 33.54 17.23
N PRO A 655 8.40 32.85 17.57
CA PRO A 655 9.73 33.46 17.63
C PRO A 655 10.17 34.03 16.28
N PRO A 656 11.21 34.90 16.23
CA PRO A 656 11.79 35.35 14.97
C PRO A 656 12.20 34.17 14.08
N ASN A 657 12.09 34.36 12.78
CA ASN A 657 12.41 33.34 11.76
C ASN A 657 11.64 32.00 11.94
N THR A 658 10.52 32.04 12.61
CA THR A 658 9.63 30.89 12.79
C THR A 658 8.30 31.15 12.11
N GLY A 659 7.80 30.17 11.37
CA GLY A 659 6.53 30.26 10.65
C GLY A 659 5.71 28.98 10.80
N MET A 660 4.42 29.09 10.60
CA MET A 660 3.52 27.95 10.43
C MET A 660 3.11 27.84 8.97
N GLY A 661 2.93 26.62 8.49
CA GLY A 661 2.41 26.32 7.16
C GLY A 661 1.31 25.29 7.21
N ILE A 662 0.35 25.40 6.33
CA ILE A 662 -0.87 24.57 6.24
C ILE A 662 -0.82 23.72 4.97
N ALA A 663 -1.35 22.51 5.05
CA ALA A 663 -1.69 21.68 3.91
C ALA A 663 -2.86 20.75 4.23
N VAL A 664 -3.62 20.37 3.20
CA VAL A 664 -4.71 19.38 3.27
C VAL A 664 -4.55 18.33 2.18
N SER A 665 -5.14 17.16 2.40
CA SER A 665 -5.17 16.08 1.41
C SER A 665 -6.32 15.11 1.69
N SER A 666 -6.81 14.46 0.64
CA SER A 666 -7.71 13.32 0.73
C SER A 666 -7.06 12.09 0.07
N ALA A 667 -5.81 11.80 0.46
CA ALA A 667 -4.99 10.76 -0.15
C ALA A 667 -5.75 9.44 -0.29
N GLU A 668 -5.44 8.69 -1.36
CA GLU A 668 -6.13 7.48 -1.84
C GLU A 668 -7.57 7.76 -2.32
N GLU A 669 -7.83 8.93 -2.81
CA GLU A 669 -9.12 9.57 -3.10
C GLU A 669 -10.14 8.70 -3.82
N ARG A 670 -9.69 7.75 -4.62
CA ARG A 670 -10.60 6.99 -5.49
C ARG A 670 -10.93 5.62 -4.96
N GLN A 671 -10.10 5.09 -4.07
CA GLN A 671 -10.24 3.73 -3.57
C GLN A 671 -10.62 3.69 -2.11
N SER A 672 -10.04 4.58 -1.31
CA SER A 672 -10.35 4.70 0.11
C SER A 672 -9.94 6.07 0.64
N PRO A 673 -10.66 7.16 0.26
CA PRO A 673 -10.30 8.51 0.66
C PRO A 673 -10.25 8.61 2.18
N THR A 674 -9.18 9.21 2.68
CA THR A 674 -8.99 9.54 4.08
C THR A 674 -8.61 11.02 4.18
N TRP A 675 -9.42 11.76 4.90
CA TRP A 675 -9.31 13.21 5.02
C TRP A 675 -8.25 13.58 6.02
N VAL A 676 -7.27 14.39 5.61
CA VAL A 676 -6.16 14.80 6.48
C VAL A 676 -5.77 16.25 6.29
N ALA A 677 -5.48 16.92 7.40
CA ALA A 677 -4.88 18.27 7.42
C ALA A 677 -3.62 18.26 8.29
N GLY A 678 -2.60 18.99 7.85
CA GLY A 678 -1.32 19.12 8.55
C GLY A 678 -0.91 20.57 8.74
N ILE A 679 -0.40 20.89 9.92
CA ILE A 679 0.25 22.15 10.25
C ILE A 679 1.69 21.86 10.64
N ALA A 680 2.65 22.50 9.97
CA ALA A 680 4.05 22.46 10.36
C ALA A 680 4.44 23.80 11.01
N GLU A 681 5.16 23.75 12.12
CA GLU A 681 5.87 24.89 12.71
C GLU A 681 7.37 24.72 12.43
N VAL A 682 7.99 25.69 11.76
CA VAL A 682 9.39 25.58 11.31
C VAL A 682 10.14 26.85 11.68
N THR A 683 11.37 26.67 12.22
CA THR A 683 12.34 27.75 12.45
C THR A 683 13.47 27.63 11.44
N VAL A 684 13.84 28.75 10.79
CA VAL A 684 14.92 28.81 9.80
C VAL A 684 16.07 29.61 10.36
N ASP A 685 17.33 29.15 10.22
CA ASP A 685 18.52 29.92 10.46
C ASP A 685 18.86 30.71 9.17
N PRO A 686 18.70 32.05 9.14
CA PRO A 686 18.93 32.81 7.93
C PRO A 686 20.43 32.94 7.53
N LYS A 687 21.36 32.54 8.40
CA LYS A 687 22.79 32.59 8.11
C LYS A 687 23.24 31.42 7.21
N ASN A 688 22.66 30.28 7.36
CA ASN A 688 23.08 29.03 6.67
C ASN A 688 21.97 28.33 5.92
N GLY A 689 20.71 28.81 6.04
CA GLY A 689 19.54 28.20 5.42
C GLY A 689 19.06 26.90 6.07
N GLN A 690 19.71 26.45 7.15
CA GLN A 690 19.22 25.29 7.90
C GLN A 690 17.87 25.60 8.54
N TYR A 691 17.02 24.59 8.60
CA TYR A 691 15.72 24.72 9.24
C TYR A 691 15.44 23.53 10.15
N LYS A 692 14.60 23.76 11.14
CA LYS A 692 14.13 22.74 12.07
C LYS A 692 12.61 22.73 12.08
N ILE A 693 12.04 21.55 11.95
CA ILE A 693 10.62 21.32 12.16
C ILE A 693 10.40 21.21 13.67
N ASN A 694 9.78 22.23 14.26
CA ASN A 694 9.57 22.29 15.70
C ASN A 694 8.42 21.39 16.15
N ARG A 695 7.38 21.26 15.31
CA ARG A 695 6.18 20.45 15.58
C ARG A 695 5.42 20.20 14.29
N LEU A 696 4.77 19.03 14.24
CA LEU A 696 3.72 18.71 13.29
C LEU A 696 2.42 18.49 14.04
N THR A 697 1.33 19.11 13.59
CA THR A 697 -0.03 18.90 14.10
C THR A 697 -0.87 18.34 12.97
N ILE A 698 -1.43 17.15 13.15
CA ILE A 698 -2.16 16.42 12.12
C ILE A 698 -3.55 16.06 12.64
N ALA A 699 -4.58 16.42 11.91
CA ALA A 699 -5.95 15.95 12.13
C ALA A 699 -6.37 15.07 10.96
N MET A 700 -6.95 13.91 11.26
CA MET A 700 -7.36 12.92 10.27
C MET A 700 -8.73 12.36 10.58
N ASP A 701 -9.58 12.29 9.56
CA ASP A 701 -10.90 11.66 9.60
C ASP A 701 -10.91 10.40 8.72
N PRO A 702 -10.74 9.21 9.30
CA PRO A 702 -10.81 7.94 8.59
C PRO A 702 -12.22 7.29 8.63
N GLY A 703 -13.26 8.02 9.00
CA GLY A 703 -14.55 7.41 9.31
C GLY A 703 -14.55 6.75 10.69
N THR A 704 -15.05 5.52 10.78
CA THR A 704 -15.02 4.71 12.02
C THR A 704 -13.58 4.28 12.34
N VAL A 705 -13.10 4.64 13.52
CA VAL A 705 -11.76 4.29 13.99
C VAL A 705 -11.77 2.88 14.60
N ILE A 706 -11.13 1.90 13.94
CA ILE A 706 -11.14 0.51 14.41
C ILE A 706 -10.24 0.32 15.64
N ASN A 707 -8.97 0.73 15.53
CA ASN A 707 -7.99 0.67 16.64
C ASN A 707 -7.24 2.01 16.74
N PRO A 708 -7.59 2.89 17.68
CA PRO A 708 -6.96 4.20 17.83
C PRO A 708 -5.45 4.15 18.08
N LEU A 709 -4.96 3.14 18.80
CA LEU A 709 -3.53 2.98 19.09
C LEU A 709 -2.75 2.72 17.82
N ASN A 710 -3.17 1.73 17.03
CA ASN A 710 -2.52 1.39 15.77
C ASN A 710 -2.67 2.52 14.74
N ALA A 711 -3.85 3.15 14.68
CA ALA A 711 -4.10 4.28 13.78
C ALA A 711 -3.15 5.45 14.05
N LYS A 712 -2.98 5.86 15.31
CA LYS A 712 -2.04 6.93 15.68
C LYS A 712 -0.60 6.57 15.33
N ALA A 713 -0.17 5.33 15.58
CA ALA A 713 1.17 4.87 15.22
C ALA A 713 1.41 4.93 13.70
N GLN A 714 0.41 4.58 12.89
CA GLN A 714 0.49 4.67 11.42
C GLN A 714 0.57 6.12 10.93
N ILE A 715 -0.22 7.02 11.50
CA ILE A 715 -0.21 8.46 11.18
C ILE A 715 1.15 9.06 11.52
N GLN A 716 1.69 8.77 12.71
CA GLN A 716 3.02 9.23 13.12
C GLN A 716 4.11 8.70 12.20
N GLY A 717 4.09 7.40 11.87
CA GLY A 717 5.04 6.79 10.95
C GLY A 717 4.98 7.37 9.53
N ALA A 718 3.77 7.70 9.03
CA ALA A 718 3.59 8.36 7.74
C ALA A 718 4.14 9.80 7.77
N ALA A 719 3.85 10.56 8.83
CA ALA A 719 4.36 11.92 9.00
C ALA A 719 5.89 11.96 9.11
N LEU A 720 6.50 11.01 9.83
CA LEU A 720 7.96 10.87 9.89
C LEU A 720 8.57 10.58 8.51
N TRP A 721 7.91 9.76 7.70
CA TRP A 721 8.39 9.52 6.34
C TRP A 721 8.30 10.79 5.48
N GLY A 722 7.18 11.52 5.51
CA GLY A 722 7.05 12.82 4.84
C GLY A 722 8.12 13.81 5.30
N THR A 723 8.45 13.80 6.61
CA THR A 723 9.55 14.60 7.17
C THR A 723 10.90 14.22 6.57
N SER A 724 11.19 12.91 6.49
CA SER A 724 12.43 12.40 5.94
C SER A 724 12.60 12.79 4.46
N GLN A 725 11.55 12.64 3.67
CA GLN A 725 11.55 13.00 2.24
C GLN A 725 11.76 14.50 2.01
N VAL A 726 11.08 15.35 2.77
CA VAL A 726 11.23 16.80 2.58
C VAL A 726 12.60 17.29 3.01
N MET A 727 13.25 16.64 3.99
CA MET A 727 14.53 17.08 4.53
C MET A 727 15.75 16.59 3.74
N GLY A 728 15.69 15.44 3.03
CA GLY A 728 16.93 15.00 2.38
C GLY A 728 16.91 13.74 1.53
N GLU A 729 15.84 12.92 1.59
CA GLU A 729 15.82 11.69 0.80
C GLU A 729 15.73 11.98 -0.70
N ARG A 730 16.73 11.56 -1.46
CA ARG A 730 16.75 11.66 -2.92
C ARG A 730 17.62 10.62 -3.57
N LEU A 731 17.27 10.23 -4.78
CA LEU A 731 18.09 9.44 -5.68
C LEU A 731 18.35 10.23 -6.96
N THR A 732 19.54 10.08 -7.51
CA THR A 732 19.95 10.67 -8.78
C THR A 732 20.57 9.63 -9.70
N LEU A 733 20.37 9.80 -11.01
CA LEU A 733 20.96 8.98 -12.05
C LEU A 733 22.19 9.64 -12.64
N LYS A 734 23.22 8.83 -12.84
CA LYS A 734 24.40 9.18 -13.62
C LYS A 734 24.78 7.99 -14.51
N HIS A 735 24.83 8.24 -15.81
CA HIS A 735 25.12 7.19 -16.80
C HIS A 735 24.25 5.93 -16.62
N GLY A 736 22.95 6.12 -16.34
CA GLY A 736 21.96 5.06 -16.20
C GLY A 736 22.01 4.27 -14.89
N ALA A 737 22.98 4.56 -14.01
CA ALA A 737 23.08 3.97 -12.66
C ALA A 737 22.67 5.00 -11.59
N LEU A 738 22.26 4.53 -10.40
CA LEU A 738 22.07 5.42 -9.25
C LEU A 738 23.43 5.88 -8.70
N GLU A 739 23.48 7.14 -8.26
CA GLU A 739 24.64 7.69 -7.53
C GLU A 739 24.60 7.26 -6.06
N GLN A 740 23.43 7.17 -5.45
CA GLN A 740 23.25 6.73 -4.06
C GLN A 740 23.24 5.21 -3.97
N SER A 741 23.92 4.69 -2.97
CA SER A 741 24.15 3.25 -2.82
C SER A 741 23.74 2.69 -1.45
N ASN A 742 23.75 3.52 -0.39
CA ASN A 742 23.48 3.07 0.97
C ASN A 742 23.10 4.28 1.85
N PHE A 743 22.84 4.06 3.15
CA PHE A 743 22.46 5.09 4.12
C PHE A 743 23.55 6.11 4.49
N HIS A 744 24.72 6.04 3.89
CA HIS A 744 25.74 7.09 4.00
C HIS A 744 25.59 8.21 2.96
N ASP A 745 24.92 7.92 1.84
CA ASP A 745 24.70 8.85 0.72
C ASP A 745 23.20 9.05 0.39
N TYR A 746 22.34 8.14 0.83
CA TYR A 746 20.89 8.30 0.92
C TYR A 746 20.53 8.44 2.40
N THR A 747 20.17 9.65 2.85
CA THR A 747 20.13 9.98 4.27
C THR A 747 18.71 10.18 4.79
N PRO A 748 18.02 9.13 5.29
CA PRO A 748 16.79 9.30 6.06
C PRO A 748 17.03 10.13 7.30
N ILE A 749 15.99 10.76 7.83
CA ILE A 749 16.08 11.54 9.07
C ILE A 749 16.66 10.70 10.21
N ARG A 750 17.34 11.36 11.13
CA ARG A 750 17.87 10.74 12.34
C ARG A 750 16.97 11.04 13.53
N LEU A 751 17.08 10.26 14.60
CA LEU A 751 16.27 10.44 15.80
C LEU A 751 16.34 11.87 16.37
N ALA A 752 17.47 12.54 16.23
CA ALA A 752 17.64 13.94 16.66
C ALA A 752 16.80 14.95 15.88
N ASP A 753 16.41 14.61 14.65
CA ASP A 753 15.66 15.49 13.75
C ASP A 753 14.15 15.22 13.79
N VAL A 754 13.72 14.21 14.56
CA VAL A 754 12.31 13.82 14.68
C VAL A 754 11.54 14.92 15.43
N PRO A 755 10.56 15.57 14.80
CA PRO A 755 9.73 16.56 15.48
C PRO A 755 8.69 15.91 16.38
N PRO A 756 8.21 16.58 17.43
CA PRO A 756 6.98 16.20 18.09
C PRO A 756 5.80 16.18 17.09
N ILE A 757 5.02 15.10 17.09
CA ILE A 757 3.86 14.93 16.22
C ILE A 757 2.61 14.79 17.07
N ASP A 758 1.73 15.81 17.00
CA ASP A 758 0.43 15.82 17.63
C ASP A 758 -0.63 15.29 16.65
N VAL A 759 -1.33 14.22 17.03
CA VAL A 759 -2.30 13.54 16.17
C VAL A 759 -3.68 13.58 16.78
N GLU A 760 -4.64 14.14 16.05
CA GLU A 760 -6.07 14.05 16.33
C GLU A 760 -6.77 13.13 15.36
N LEU A 761 -7.44 12.11 15.89
CA LEU A 761 -8.32 11.21 15.14
C LEU A 761 -9.75 11.68 15.28
N ILE A 762 -10.41 11.94 14.17
CA ILE A 762 -11.82 12.32 14.12
C ILE A 762 -12.61 11.05 13.77
N ASP A 763 -13.27 10.48 14.77
CA ASP A 763 -14.20 9.37 14.57
C ASP A 763 -15.55 9.93 14.12
N SER A 764 -15.78 9.96 12.82
CA SER A 764 -17.01 10.53 12.23
C SER A 764 -18.13 9.50 12.05
N GLY A 765 -17.89 8.22 12.39
CA GLY A 765 -18.86 7.13 12.26
C GLY A 765 -19.18 6.71 10.83
N HIS A 766 -18.53 7.30 9.82
CA HIS A 766 -18.65 6.87 8.42
C HIS A 766 -17.95 5.52 8.19
N HIS A 767 -18.12 4.95 7.00
CA HIS A 767 -17.40 3.74 6.60
C HIS A 767 -15.89 3.93 6.81
N PRO A 768 -15.19 2.97 7.45
CA PRO A 768 -13.79 3.16 7.79
C PRO A 768 -12.89 3.19 6.57
N SER A 769 -11.92 4.10 6.58
CA SER A 769 -10.88 4.19 5.58
C SER A 769 -9.48 3.99 6.19
N GLY A 770 -8.47 3.83 5.35
CA GLY A 770 -7.12 3.52 5.79
C GLY A 770 -6.34 4.74 6.28
N VAL A 771 -5.45 4.53 7.22
CA VAL A 771 -4.64 5.60 7.86
C VAL A 771 -3.14 5.44 7.62
N GLY A 772 -2.74 4.42 6.84
CA GLY A 772 -1.32 4.04 6.71
C GLY A 772 -0.47 5.03 5.92
N GLU A 773 -1.06 5.80 5.02
CA GLU A 773 -0.37 6.62 4.03
C GLU A 773 -0.67 8.12 4.14
N PRO A 774 -1.92 8.58 4.33
CA PRO A 774 -2.32 9.96 4.06
C PRO A 774 -1.52 11.03 4.78
N ALA A 775 -1.09 10.80 6.02
CA ALA A 775 -0.39 11.83 6.79
C ALA A 775 0.95 12.29 6.18
N SER A 776 1.59 11.45 5.32
CA SER A 776 2.84 11.89 4.68
C SER A 776 2.63 12.94 3.60
N THR A 777 1.44 13.03 3.02
CA THR A 777 1.14 13.94 1.90
C THR A 777 1.08 15.41 2.31
N VAL A 778 0.71 15.69 3.56
CA VAL A 778 0.56 17.06 4.09
C VAL A 778 1.83 17.64 4.68
N VAL A 779 2.88 16.82 4.91
CA VAL A 779 4.10 17.28 5.60
C VAL A 779 4.94 18.17 4.70
N ALA A 780 5.28 17.73 3.51
CA ALA A 780 6.18 18.50 2.61
C ALA A 780 5.62 19.88 2.25
N PRO A 781 4.34 20.01 1.83
CA PRO A 781 3.78 21.34 1.54
C PRO A 781 3.63 22.19 2.80
N ALA A 782 3.23 21.62 3.94
CA ALA A 782 3.14 22.38 5.18
C ALA A 782 4.51 22.93 5.60
N VAL A 783 5.59 22.16 5.46
CA VAL A 783 6.97 22.61 5.74
C VAL A 783 7.40 23.71 4.76
N ALA A 784 7.16 23.54 3.45
CA ALA A 784 7.48 24.56 2.44
C ALA A 784 6.78 25.89 2.72
N ASN A 785 5.49 25.83 3.07
CA ASN A 785 4.67 26.98 3.41
C ASN A 785 5.13 27.64 4.73
N ALA A 786 5.52 26.83 5.73
CA ALA A 786 6.08 27.34 6.99
C ALA A 786 7.41 28.06 6.79
N ILE A 787 8.31 27.56 5.93
CA ILE A 787 9.57 28.22 5.57
C ILE A 787 9.29 29.58 4.93
N TYR A 788 8.31 29.66 4.03
CA TYR A 788 7.92 30.96 3.46
C TYR A 788 7.42 31.93 4.52
N ASN A 789 6.53 31.47 5.41
CA ASN A 789 6.00 32.32 6.48
C ASN A 789 7.06 32.72 7.51
N ALA A 790 8.13 31.93 7.67
CA ALA A 790 9.24 32.23 8.56
C ALA A 790 10.19 33.31 7.98
N VAL A 791 10.56 33.16 6.70
CA VAL A 791 11.66 33.98 6.11
C VAL A 791 11.35 34.51 4.70
N GLY A 792 10.19 34.24 4.13
CA GLY A 792 9.73 34.70 2.82
C GLY A 792 10.44 34.03 1.63
N VAL A 793 10.94 32.82 1.80
CA VAL A 793 11.63 32.07 0.75
C VAL A 793 10.72 30.95 0.24
N ARG A 794 10.46 30.90 -1.06
CA ARG A 794 9.78 29.79 -1.73
C ARG A 794 10.78 28.79 -2.29
N VAL A 795 10.70 27.54 -1.86
CA VAL A 795 11.43 26.41 -2.44
C VAL A 795 10.43 25.55 -3.19
N ARG A 796 10.64 25.40 -4.51
CA ARG A 796 9.75 24.66 -5.41
C ARG A 796 10.36 23.35 -5.89
N HIS A 797 11.28 22.84 -5.12
CA HIS A 797 11.93 21.55 -5.34
C HIS A 797 11.92 20.71 -4.06
N MET A 798 11.61 19.43 -4.16
CA MET A 798 11.67 18.46 -3.07
C MET A 798 12.77 17.42 -3.37
N PRO A 799 13.71 17.22 -2.43
CA PRO A 799 13.76 17.70 -1.05
C PRO A 799 14.10 19.19 -0.93
N ILE A 800 13.69 19.79 0.20
CA ILE A 800 14.01 21.18 0.54
C ILE A 800 15.35 21.20 1.27
N THR A 801 16.43 21.53 0.57
CA THR A 801 17.76 21.55 1.18
C THR A 801 18.10 22.91 1.80
N ALA A 802 19.02 22.92 2.77
CA ALA A 802 19.51 24.14 3.38
C ALA A 802 20.13 25.10 2.35
N GLU A 803 20.81 24.54 1.34
CA GLU A 803 21.42 25.32 0.23
C GLU A 803 20.34 26.01 -0.61
N ALA A 804 19.21 25.34 -0.87
CA ALA A 804 18.09 25.92 -1.61
C ALA A 804 17.45 27.07 -0.83
N VAL A 805 17.26 26.90 0.48
CA VAL A 805 16.75 27.96 1.36
C VAL A 805 17.73 29.15 1.40
N LEU A 806 19.02 28.88 1.60
CA LEU A 806 20.06 29.91 1.62
C LEU A 806 20.15 30.69 0.30
N ALA A 807 20.05 29.97 -0.83
CA ALA A 807 20.03 30.59 -2.16
C ALA A 807 18.82 31.54 -2.33
N GLY A 808 17.64 31.12 -1.80
CA GLY A 808 16.45 31.97 -1.79
C GLY A 808 16.61 33.23 -0.91
N LEU A 809 17.23 33.10 0.26
CA LEU A 809 17.54 34.23 1.16
C LEU A 809 18.46 35.25 0.50
N LYS A 810 19.51 34.76 -0.18
CA LYS A 810 20.47 35.62 -0.91
C LYS A 810 19.82 36.37 -2.09
N LYS A 811 18.83 35.79 -2.76
CA LYS A 811 18.11 36.50 -3.85
C LYS A 811 17.16 37.58 -3.33
N LYS A 812 16.71 37.45 -2.07
CA LYS A 812 15.80 38.41 -1.43
C LYS A 812 16.54 39.59 -0.79
N ALA A 813 17.78 39.39 -0.31
CA ALA A 813 18.67 40.44 0.22
C ALA A 813 19.25 41.30 -0.90
#